data_4364c68e23c18b92940f0514dab31e07
#
_entry.id   4364c68e23c18b92940f0514dab31e07
#
_cell.length_a   1.000
_cell.length_b   1.000
_cell.length_c   1.000
_cell.angle_alpha   90.00
_cell.angle_beta   90.00
_cell.angle_gamma   90.00
#
_symmetry.space_group_name_H-M   'P 1'
#
loop_
_entity.id
_entity.type
_entity.pdbx_description
1 polymer ?
#
loop_
_entity_poly.entity_id
_entity_poly.type
_entity_poly.pdbx_seq_one_letter_code
_entity_poly.pdbx_strand_id
1 'polypeptide(L)'
;TFAEVAAAVRRTSIDLPAGSVESEDGEVLLRTQGLLRVGREYEDVVVLTRPDGTALRLRDIGTVIDGFEDTDLVSRFNGQPAAVISAYRTGDQNAIDISDYVQQYIDDKRGLLPAGIDIAYARDDARILRGRIDLLIRNAQLGLVLVFICLSFFLDLRLAFWVMMGIPISFLGAFVLIEPFDASINMLSLFAFIVALGIVVDDAIIVGENVFAHREKGKPFLRAAIDGALEVGTPVVFSIMTSVAAFMPLFFVEGMMGKFMSVIPVIVISVLILSLVESLLILPAHLSSEGNGAISRLFGKVFAKPLALHNRVAKAFDRSLKRSIANVYQPMLRMALRNPITSATVAISLMLFTVGLVAGGHIKFVFMPQIESDWVTIKINMPQGTTVAQTSKVVEYIEARALDLRRQIDEETGDAESIYRNVFTSIGDQPTGRRTSFSAVRGASGQGHLAEVTIELKPSEQRDIGSTKIESRLRALVGEVPGPESLTFSSSLFSAGDPISVELASADFGQLLSAVDRLKARIAGYAGTSDVQDSFQEGKLEMKLQLKPQARTLGLTLNDLARQVRQGFYGDQALRFQRGSDDVRVMIRYPKQERRNLGDVRSMRIRTPAGAEVPFSEVATVDIGHGYAAIQRTDGQRVVTVSASIDEKIANADEINRDIETSFLPALMQDYPGLRYRFGGEQAERSDSLASLGMNFVIALFAIYVLLAVPFKSYSQPLVVMSAIPFGIIGAVWGHMLMDLDLALLSLFGIVALSGVVVNDSLVLLAYYNQLVAEGRPRAEALVEAGSQRFRPILLTSLTTFFGLLPMILEKSMQARFLIPMAVSLGFGILFATFIILLGVPVGMRLLEGVQGFFARLGAGETSDAEAAAAPATGS
;
A
#
# COMPACT_ATOMS: atom_id res chain seq x y z
N THR A 1 13.19 -57.12 -6.26
CA THR A 1 13.06 -55.79 -6.89
C THR A 1 12.25 -54.86 -6.00
N PHE A 2 12.43 -53.52 -6.17
CA PHE A 2 11.58 -52.52 -5.49
C PHE A 2 10.11 -52.74 -5.79
N ALA A 3 9.77 -53.11 -7.03
CA ALA A 3 8.39 -53.37 -7.43
C ALA A 3 7.79 -54.59 -6.71
N GLU A 4 8.58 -55.67 -6.50
CA GLU A 4 8.13 -56.84 -5.75
C GLU A 4 7.89 -56.53 -4.25
N VAL A 5 8.79 -55.73 -3.66
CA VAL A 5 8.63 -55.26 -2.28
C VAL A 5 7.40 -54.37 -2.14
N ALA A 6 7.23 -53.43 -3.06
CA ALA A 6 6.05 -52.56 -3.06
C ALA A 6 4.74 -53.32 -3.26
N ALA A 7 4.77 -54.36 -4.14
CA ALA A 7 3.61 -55.22 -4.35
C ALA A 7 3.30 -56.09 -3.11
N ALA A 8 4.32 -56.56 -2.40
CA ALA A 8 4.14 -57.33 -1.16
C ALA A 8 3.50 -56.46 -0.06
N VAL A 9 3.99 -55.22 0.10
CA VAL A 9 3.41 -54.25 1.04
C VAL A 9 1.95 -53.92 0.69
N ARG A 10 1.64 -53.65 -0.58
CA ARG A 10 0.27 -53.36 -1.03
C ARG A 10 -0.70 -54.53 -0.80
N ARG A 11 -0.20 -55.79 -0.95
CA ARG A 11 -1.00 -57.01 -0.73
C ARG A 11 -1.25 -57.30 0.74
N THR A 12 -0.31 -56.95 1.60
CA THR A 12 -0.39 -57.28 3.04
C THR A 12 -1.14 -56.19 3.80
N SER A 13 -0.92 -54.90 3.44
CA SER A 13 -1.55 -53.75 4.11
C SER A 13 -2.75 -53.27 3.30
N ILE A 14 -3.92 -53.82 3.59
CA ILE A 14 -5.16 -53.54 2.84
C ILE A 14 -6.36 -53.43 3.79
N ASP A 15 -7.20 -52.51 3.51
CA ASP A 15 -8.54 -52.36 4.11
C ASP A 15 -9.57 -52.27 2.95
N LEU A 16 -10.28 -53.35 2.71
CA LEU A 16 -11.14 -53.47 1.55
C LEU A 16 -12.55 -53.88 1.96
N PRO A 17 -13.59 -53.10 1.64
CA PRO A 17 -14.96 -53.58 1.77
C PRO A 17 -15.20 -54.72 0.77
N ALA A 18 -15.67 -55.87 1.26
CA ALA A 18 -15.86 -57.07 0.47
C ALA A 18 -17.31 -57.27 0.01
N GLY A 19 -18.18 -56.26 0.22
CA GLY A 19 -19.61 -56.32 -0.11
C GLY A 19 -20.49 -56.64 1.10
N SER A 20 -21.65 -57.12 0.86
CA SER A 20 -22.65 -57.52 1.88
C SER A 20 -23.28 -58.83 1.57
N VAL A 21 -23.70 -59.53 2.61
CA VAL A 21 -24.48 -60.74 2.55
C VAL A 21 -25.89 -60.39 3.06
N GLU A 22 -26.86 -60.58 2.22
CA GLU A 22 -28.26 -60.49 2.61
C GLU A 22 -28.70 -61.80 3.26
N SER A 23 -29.17 -61.75 4.50
CA SER A 23 -29.75 -62.89 5.24
C SER A 23 -31.20 -62.56 5.61
N GLU A 24 -31.95 -63.60 6.07
CA GLU A 24 -33.34 -63.40 6.50
C GLU A 24 -33.45 -62.42 7.70
N ASP A 25 -32.39 -62.21 8.47
CA ASP A 25 -32.30 -61.36 9.65
C ASP A 25 -31.72 -59.97 9.35
N GLY A 26 -31.29 -59.70 8.09
CA GLY A 26 -30.73 -58.43 7.70
C GLY A 26 -29.48 -58.51 6.83
N GLU A 27 -28.92 -57.33 6.46
CA GLU A 27 -27.71 -57.21 5.66
C GLU A 27 -26.46 -57.17 6.57
N VAL A 28 -25.50 -58.07 6.29
CA VAL A 28 -24.21 -58.16 6.97
C VAL A 28 -23.10 -57.67 6.03
N LEU A 29 -22.42 -56.59 6.41
CA LEU A 29 -21.27 -56.03 5.65
C LEU A 29 -20.02 -56.92 5.86
N LEU A 30 -19.41 -57.31 4.75
CA LEU A 30 -18.10 -58.00 4.76
C LEU A 30 -16.99 -56.97 4.56
N ARG A 31 -16.00 -56.97 5.46
CA ARG A 31 -14.86 -56.06 5.39
C ARG A 31 -13.57 -56.79 5.79
N THR A 32 -12.54 -56.62 4.97
CA THR A 32 -11.19 -57.05 5.30
C THR A 32 -10.47 -55.93 6.02
N GLN A 33 -10.00 -56.18 7.24
CA GLN A 33 -9.22 -55.20 8.02
C GLN A 33 -7.81 -55.72 8.17
N GLY A 34 -6.85 -55.13 7.49
CA GLY A 34 -5.45 -55.53 7.53
C GLY A 34 -4.50 -54.33 7.23
N LEU A 35 -4.97 -53.08 7.38
CA LEU A 35 -4.13 -51.93 7.17
C LEU A 35 -3.08 -51.78 8.29
N LEU A 36 -1.81 -51.93 7.91
CA LEU A 36 -0.68 -51.70 8.79
C LEU A 36 -0.48 -50.18 9.00
N ARG A 37 -0.39 -49.75 10.26
CA ARG A 37 -0.40 -48.32 10.60
C ARG A 37 0.91 -47.80 11.16
N VAL A 38 1.75 -48.67 11.72
CA VAL A 38 3.03 -48.30 12.35
C VAL A 38 4.19 -49.05 11.72
N GLY A 39 5.37 -48.42 11.67
CA GLY A 39 6.53 -48.98 11.00
C GLY A 39 6.90 -50.43 11.43
N ARG A 40 6.76 -50.74 12.73
CA ARG A 40 7.07 -52.08 13.28
C ARG A 40 6.23 -53.21 12.65
N GLU A 41 4.98 -52.90 12.25
CA GLU A 41 4.13 -53.91 11.59
C GLU A 41 4.62 -54.23 10.19
N TYR A 42 5.27 -53.28 9.50
CA TYR A 42 5.84 -53.50 8.18
C TYR A 42 7.10 -54.34 8.18
N GLU A 43 7.85 -54.42 9.28
CA GLU A 43 9.04 -55.25 9.40
C GLU A 43 8.76 -56.73 9.14
N ASP A 44 7.58 -57.22 9.54
CA ASP A 44 7.18 -58.63 9.41
C ASP A 44 6.48 -58.97 8.09
N VAL A 45 6.30 -57.99 7.18
CA VAL A 45 5.72 -58.24 5.86
C VAL A 45 6.56 -59.24 5.09
N VAL A 46 5.92 -60.32 4.65
CA VAL A 46 6.55 -61.39 3.85
C VAL A 46 6.63 -60.93 2.39
N VAL A 47 7.85 -60.75 1.91
CA VAL A 47 8.11 -60.33 0.52
C VAL A 47 8.08 -61.54 -0.42
N LEU A 48 8.69 -62.64 -0.01
CA LEU A 48 8.80 -63.89 -0.79
C LEU A 48 8.77 -65.11 0.14
N THR A 49 7.98 -66.12 -0.24
CA THR A 49 8.03 -67.46 0.40
C THR A 49 8.73 -68.42 -0.55
N ARG A 50 9.74 -69.04 -0.10
CA ARG A 50 10.47 -70.05 -0.86
C ARG A 50 9.76 -71.44 -0.84
N PRO A 51 10.06 -72.35 -1.79
CA PRO A 51 9.41 -73.67 -1.83
C PRO A 51 9.66 -74.53 -0.60
N ASP A 52 10.74 -74.25 0.15
CA ASP A 52 11.09 -74.94 1.42
C ASP A 52 10.30 -74.35 2.62
N GLY A 53 9.41 -73.43 2.42
CA GLY A 53 8.61 -72.81 3.48
C GLY A 53 9.30 -71.64 4.18
N THR A 54 10.55 -71.28 3.85
CA THR A 54 11.24 -70.14 4.43
C THR A 54 10.65 -68.85 3.85
N ALA A 55 10.33 -67.89 4.73
CA ALA A 55 9.77 -66.59 4.37
C ALA A 55 10.85 -65.49 4.46
N LEU A 56 11.04 -64.74 3.37
CA LEU A 56 11.87 -63.56 3.37
C LEU A 56 11.02 -62.37 3.78
N ARG A 57 11.34 -61.77 4.91
CA ARG A 57 10.61 -60.60 5.45
C ARG A 57 11.27 -59.30 5.10
N LEU A 58 10.54 -58.21 5.24
CA LEU A 58 11.03 -56.87 4.93
C LEU A 58 12.25 -56.49 5.78
N ARG A 59 12.26 -56.84 7.07
CA ARG A 59 13.42 -56.63 7.96
C ARG A 59 14.69 -57.35 7.54
N ASP A 60 14.58 -58.40 6.72
CA ASP A 60 15.74 -59.17 6.26
C ASP A 60 16.46 -58.51 5.08
N ILE A 61 15.77 -57.58 4.36
CA ILE A 61 16.27 -56.96 3.14
C ILE A 61 16.37 -55.43 3.23
N GLY A 62 15.83 -54.82 4.27
CA GLY A 62 15.81 -53.38 4.41
C GLY A 62 15.57 -52.92 5.84
N THR A 63 15.65 -51.61 6.04
CA THR A 63 15.35 -50.97 7.32
C THR A 63 14.04 -50.17 7.16
N VAL A 64 13.10 -50.44 8.09
CA VAL A 64 11.85 -49.67 8.17
C VAL A 64 12.04 -48.46 9.07
N ILE A 65 11.77 -47.30 8.57
CA ILE A 65 11.84 -46.02 9.29
C ILE A 65 10.45 -45.39 9.33
N ASP A 66 9.85 -45.32 10.53
CA ASP A 66 8.61 -44.60 10.78
C ASP A 66 8.98 -43.22 11.32
N GLY A 67 8.82 -42.19 10.50
CA GLY A 67 9.22 -40.83 10.83
C GLY A 67 8.63 -39.80 9.87
N PHE A 68 9.13 -38.59 9.91
CA PHE A 68 8.72 -37.53 9.05
C PHE A 68 9.39 -37.61 7.67
N GLU A 69 8.76 -36.93 6.69
CA GLU A 69 9.37 -36.81 5.36
C GLU A 69 10.72 -36.08 5.44
N ASP A 70 11.73 -36.59 4.73
CA ASP A 70 13.00 -35.87 4.56
C ASP A 70 12.78 -34.56 3.81
N THR A 71 12.82 -33.46 4.51
CA THR A 71 12.73 -32.11 3.92
C THR A 71 14.04 -31.35 4.13
N ASP A 72 14.37 -30.49 3.19
CA ASP A 72 15.51 -29.57 3.29
C ASP A 72 15.16 -28.31 4.12
N LEU A 73 14.13 -28.38 4.95
CA LEU A 73 13.67 -27.25 5.77
C LEU A 73 14.33 -27.27 7.15
N VAL A 74 15.07 -26.23 7.47
CA VAL A 74 15.65 -25.98 8.80
C VAL A 74 15.22 -24.62 9.29
N SER A 75 14.63 -24.56 10.48
CA SER A 75 14.24 -23.30 11.13
C SER A 75 14.98 -23.13 12.45
N ARG A 76 15.44 -21.92 12.71
CA ARG A 76 16.06 -21.50 13.98
C ARG A 76 15.41 -20.25 14.51
N PHE A 77 15.26 -20.18 15.82
CA PHE A 77 14.77 -19.00 16.53
C PHE A 77 15.79 -18.63 17.61
N ASN A 78 16.35 -17.44 17.52
CA ASN A 78 17.44 -16.98 18.39
C ASN A 78 18.61 -17.96 18.45
N GLY A 79 18.96 -18.57 17.30
CA GLY A 79 20.03 -19.56 17.19
C GLY A 79 19.68 -20.98 17.65
N GLN A 80 18.52 -21.22 18.23
CA GLN A 80 18.05 -22.54 18.66
C GLN A 80 17.16 -23.20 17.59
N PRO A 81 17.22 -24.52 17.38
CA PRO A 81 16.31 -25.23 16.51
C PRO A 81 14.85 -24.96 16.90
N ALA A 82 14.00 -24.62 15.93
CA ALA A 82 12.62 -24.27 16.19
C ALA A 82 11.67 -24.86 15.15
N ALA A 83 10.45 -25.17 15.59
CA ALA A 83 9.31 -25.41 14.71
C ALA A 83 8.41 -24.18 14.71
N VAL A 84 8.05 -23.69 13.53
CA VAL A 84 7.22 -22.49 13.38
C VAL A 84 5.79 -22.88 13.10
N ILE A 85 4.88 -22.39 13.94
CA ILE A 85 3.44 -22.52 13.75
C ILE A 85 2.93 -21.16 13.31
N SER A 86 2.35 -21.10 12.12
CA SER A 86 1.77 -19.87 11.56
C SER A 86 0.25 -19.91 11.65
N ALA A 87 -0.34 -18.95 12.33
CA ALA A 87 -1.78 -18.73 12.35
C ALA A 87 -2.17 -17.72 11.26
N TYR A 88 -3.09 -18.09 10.39
CA TYR A 88 -3.56 -17.26 9.29
C TYR A 88 -5.02 -16.88 9.47
N ARG A 89 -5.33 -15.65 9.09
CA ARG A 89 -6.71 -15.20 8.96
C ARG A 89 -7.33 -15.79 7.69
N THR A 90 -8.56 -16.26 7.78
CA THR A 90 -9.36 -16.72 6.64
C THR A 90 -10.70 -15.99 6.62
N GLY A 91 -11.17 -15.61 5.41
CA GLY A 91 -12.44 -14.90 5.25
C GLY A 91 -12.52 -13.61 6.07
N ASP A 92 -13.62 -13.42 6.77
CA ASP A 92 -13.95 -12.18 7.50
C ASP A 92 -13.45 -12.16 8.95
N GLN A 93 -12.56 -13.08 9.32
CA GLN A 93 -12.02 -13.13 10.67
C GLN A 93 -11.24 -11.86 11.03
N ASN A 94 -11.36 -11.42 12.28
CA ASN A 94 -10.62 -10.28 12.80
C ASN A 94 -9.17 -10.67 13.16
N ALA A 95 -8.20 -9.97 12.60
CA ALA A 95 -6.79 -10.23 12.84
C ALA A 95 -6.36 -9.99 14.30
N ILE A 96 -6.98 -9.00 14.98
CA ILE A 96 -6.69 -8.66 16.37
C ILE A 96 -7.17 -9.78 17.29
N ASP A 97 -8.38 -10.28 17.08
CA ASP A 97 -8.97 -11.35 17.91
C ASP A 97 -8.16 -12.65 17.77
N ILE A 98 -7.67 -12.98 16.55
CA ILE A 98 -6.78 -14.13 16.33
C ILE A 98 -5.47 -13.95 17.10
N SER A 99 -4.87 -12.76 17.05
CA SER A 99 -3.63 -12.46 17.78
C SER A 99 -3.84 -12.63 19.29
N ASP A 100 -4.89 -12.07 19.86
CA ASP A 100 -5.22 -12.17 21.28
C ASP A 100 -5.45 -13.63 21.70
N TYR A 101 -6.18 -14.39 20.89
CA TYR A 101 -6.42 -15.81 21.13
C TYR A 101 -5.12 -16.63 21.12
N VAL A 102 -4.23 -16.37 20.14
CA VAL A 102 -2.93 -17.07 20.06
C VAL A 102 -2.05 -16.70 21.26
N GLN A 103 -2.01 -15.44 21.69
CA GLN A 103 -1.27 -15.04 22.89
C GLN A 103 -1.80 -15.73 24.15
N GLN A 104 -3.12 -15.73 24.35
CA GLN A 104 -3.74 -16.43 25.46
C GLN A 104 -3.42 -17.93 25.43
N TYR A 105 -3.52 -18.57 24.27
CA TYR A 105 -3.17 -19.98 24.10
C TYR A 105 -1.72 -20.27 24.49
N ILE A 106 -0.78 -19.40 24.11
CA ILE A 106 0.64 -19.55 24.45
C ILE A 106 0.84 -19.44 25.97
N ASP A 107 0.22 -18.46 26.61
CA ASP A 107 0.32 -18.25 28.07
C ASP A 107 -0.24 -19.45 28.85
N ASP A 108 -1.37 -19.99 28.41
CA ASP A 108 -1.98 -21.19 29.00
C ASP A 108 -1.13 -22.43 28.82
N LYS A 109 -0.40 -22.56 27.69
CA LYS A 109 0.40 -23.75 27.35
C LYS A 109 1.82 -23.71 27.87
N ARG A 110 2.41 -22.54 28.05
CA ARG A 110 3.82 -22.38 28.48
C ARG A 110 4.17 -23.18 29.74
N GLY A 111 3.27 -23.21 30.72
CA GLY A 111 3.44 -23.99 31.95
C GLY A 111 3.23 -25.50 31.82
N LEU A 112 2.72 -25.98 30.69
CA LEU A 112 2.38 -27.38 30.41
C LEU A 112 3.40 -28.06 29.52
N LEU A 113 4.36 -27.33 28.98
CA LEU A 113 5.36 -27.86 28.06
C LEU A 113 6.42 -28.68 28.81
N PRO A 114 6.95 -29.79 28.20
CA PRO A 114 8.05 -30.52 28.75
C PRO A 114 9.30 -29.68 28.97
N ALA A 115 10.12 -30.03 29.95
CA ALA A 115 11.39 -29.37 30.22
C ALA A 115 12.29 -29.34 28.95
N GLY A 116 12.79 -28.19 28.58
CA GLY A 116 13.63 -28.00 27.38
C GLY A 116 12.87 -27.57 26.13
N ILE A 117 11.54 -27.50 26.18
CA ILE A 117 10.72 -26.90 25.11
C ILE A 117 10.18 -25.57 25.62
N ASP A 118 10.43 -24.47 24.87
CA ASP A 118 9.83 -23.16 25.10
C ASP A 118 8.95 -22.78 23.89
N ILE A 119 7.92 -21.98 24.17
CA ILE A 119 7.04 -21.42 23.14
C ILE A 119 7.14 -19.90 23.17
N ALA A 120 7.55 -19.33 22.05
CA ALA A 120 7.70 -17.88 21.88
C ALA A 120 6.68 -17.35 20.88
N TYR A 121 6.20 -16.14 21.15
CA TYR A 121 5.36 -15.38 20.26
C TYR A 121 6.23 -14.43 19.45
N ALA A 122 6.17 -14.53 18.14
CA ALA A 122 6.97 -13.71 17.25
C ALA A 122 6.15 -13.29 16.01
N ARG A 123 6.50 -12.17 15.43
CA ARG A 123 5.97 -11.67 14.17
C ARG A 123 4.44 -11.49 14.15
N ASP A 124 3.96 -10.64 15.05
CA ASP A 124 2.56 -10.26 15.16
C ASP A 124 2.22 -9.05 14.28
N ASP A 125 1.60 -9.29 13.14
CA ASP A 125 1.15 -8.20 12.24
C ASP A 125 -0.06 -7.45 12.83
N ALA A 126 -0.88 -8.09 13.69
CA ALA A 126 -2.01 -7.44 14.35
C ALA A 126 -1.57 -6.37 15.37
N ARG A 127 -0.37 -6.51 15.96
CA ARG A 127 0.23 -5.49 16.83
C ARG A 127 0.42 -4.17 16.10
N ILE A 128 0.88 -4.22 14.84
CA ILE A 128 1.04 -3.04 14.00
C ILE A 128 -0.32 -2.39 13.75
N LEU A 129 -1.34 -3.19 13.42
CA LEU A 129 -2.70 -2.69 13.21
C LEU A 129 -3.26 -2.03 14.48
N ARG A 130 -3.09 -2.66 15.64
CA ARG A 130 -3.54 -2.13 16.95
C ARG A 130 -2.86 -0.80 17.27
N GLY A 131 -1.53 -0.73 17.15
CA GLY A 131 -0.78 0.51 17.38
C GLY A 131 -1.22 1.65 16.46
N ARG A 132 -1.60 1.35 15.23
CA ARG A 132 -2.12 2.33 14.26
C ARG A 132 -3.53 2.82 14.61
N ILE A 133 -4.42 1.92 15.02
CA ILE A 133 -5.76 2.29 15.49
C ILE A 133 -5.64 3.25 16.67
N ASP A 134 -4.82 2.92 17.67
CA ASP A 134 -4.61 3.74 18.85
C ASP A 134 -4.04 5.13 18.51
N LEU A 135 -3.05 5.18 17.63
CA LEU A 135 -2.44 6.42 17.16
C LEU A 135 -3.47 7.30 16.44
N LEU A 136 -4.25 6.71 15.54
CA LEU A 136 -5.24 7.45 14.77
C LEU A 136 -6.41 7.94 15.61
N ILE A 137 -6.88 7.14 16.58
CA ILE A 137 -7.90 7.56 17.56
C ILE A 137 -7.38 8.75 18.38
N ARG A 138 -6.13 8.68 18.86
CA ARG A 138 -5.51 9.77 19.61
C ARG A 138 -5.37 11.05 18.77
N ASN A 139 -4.93 10.93 17.52
CA ASN A 139 -4.81 12.07 16.61
C ASN A 139 -6.17 12.65 16.24
N ALA A 140 -7.19 11.82 16.02
CA ALA A 140 -8.57 12.26 15.78
C ALA A 140 -9.15 12.99 16.99
N GLN A 141 -8.95 12.48 18.21
CA GLN A 141 -9.38 13.13 19.46
C GLN A 141 -8.70 14.50 19.63
N LEU A 142 -7.36 14.55 19.45
CA LEU A 142 -6.60 15.80 19.54
C LEU A 142 -7.05 16.80 18.47
N GLY A 143 -7.22 16.35 17.22
CA GLY A 143 -7.74 17.15 16.12
C GLY A 143 -9.13 17.72 16.44
N LEU A 144 -10.05 16.88 16.95
CA LEU A 144 -11.39 17.32 17.37
C LEU A 144 -11.32 18.40 18.47
N VAL A 145 -10.45 18.24 19.46
CA VAL A 145 -10.24 19.25 20.51
C VAL A 145 -9.71 20.55 19.93
N LEU A 146 -8.73 20.50 19.04
CA LEU A 146 -8.16 21.69 18.39
C LEU A 146 -9.19 22.41 17.53
N VAL A 147 -9.98 21.67 16.75
CA VAL A 147 -11.11 22.20 15.98
C VAL A 147 -12.13 22.86 16.90
N PHE A 148 -12.51 22.22 18.02
CA PHE A 148 -13.44 22.83 18.98
C PHE A 148 -12.90 24.12 19.57
N ILE A 149 -11.63 24.15 19.98
CA ILE A 149 -10.98 25.36 20.48
C ILE A 149 -11.02 26.46 19.40
N CYS A 150 -10.64 26.13 18.18
CA CYS A 150 -10.69 27.08 17.06
C CYS A 150 -12.11 27.62 16.84
N LEU A 151 -13.11 26.75 16.70
CA LEU A 151 -14.51 27.12 16.55
C LEU A 151 -15.00 28.02 17.68
N SER A 152 -14.60 27.73 18.93
CA SER A 152 -15.05 28.49 20.10
C SER A 152 -14.53 29.92 20.15
N PHE A 153 -13.40 30.25 19.48
CA PHE A 153 -12.93 31.62 19.36
C PHE A 153 -13.73 32.44 18.33
N PHE A 154 -14.22 31.79 17.30
CA PHE A 154 -14.94 32.44 16.20
C PHE A 154 -16.46 32.41 16.40
N LEU A 155 -17.02 31.34 16.94
CA LEU A 155 -18.45 31.10 17.05
C LEU A 155 -18.94 31.21 18.50
N ASP A 156 -20.25 31.38 18.70
CA ASP A 156 -20.87 31.17 20.01
C ASP A 156 -20.66 29.71 20.46
N LEU A 157 -20.33 29.53 21.74
CA LEU A 157 -19.92 28.22 22.27
C LEU A 157 -20.98 27.11 22.03
N ARG A 158 -22.23 27.45 22.01
CA ARG A 158 -23.33 26.54 21.69
C ARG A 158 -23.30 26.11 20.23
N LEU A 159 -23.07 27.07 19.33
CA LEU A 159 -22.93 26.79 17.90
C LEU A 159 -21.68 25.97 17.67
N ALA A 160 -20.54 26.34 18.25
CA ALA A 160 -19.30 25.58 18.17
C ALA A 160 -19.44 24.12 18.62
N PHE A 161 -20.19 23.89 19.70
CA PHE A 161 -20.46 22.54 20.20
C PHE A 161 -21.29 21.70 19.21
N TRP A 162 -22.38 22.27 18.65
CA TRP A 162 -23.22 21.50 17.72
C TRP A 162 -22.53 21.27 16.37
N VAL A 163 -21.79 22.25 15.87
CA VAL A 163 -20.95 22.07 14.67
C VAL A 163 -19.90 20.98 14.88
N MET A 164 -19.21 20.97 16.04
CA MET A 164 -18.26 19.93 16.36
C MET A 164 -18.93 18.55 16.47
N MET A 165 -20.14 18.46 17.05
CA MET A 165 -20.89 17.20 17.17
C MET A 165 -21.34 16.63 15.83
N GLY A 166 -21.41 17.45 14.79
CA GLY A 166 -21.64 17.01 13.40
C GLY A 166 -20.57 16.05 12.89
N ILE A 167 -19.32 16.18 13.36
CA ILE A 167 -18.21 15.32 12.94
C ILE A 167 -18.47 13.85 13.32
N PRO A 168 -18.63 13.49 14.63
CA PRO A 168 -18.88 12.09 14.98
C PRO A 168 -20.21 11.56 14.41
N ILE A 169 -21.22 12.42 14.22
CA ILE A 169 -22.48 12.01 13.58
C ILE A 169 -22.24 11.62 12.12
N SER A 170 -21.52 12.45 11.34
CA SER A 170 -21.18 12.16 9.96
C SER A 170 -20.28 10.93 9.82
N PHE A 171 -19.32 10.74 10.74
CA PHE A 171 -18.42 9.57 10.75
C PHE A 171 -19.17 8.28 11.04
N LEU A 172 -20.01 8.26 12.08
CA LEU A 172 -20.81 7.08 12.42
C LEU A 172 -21.81 6.75 11.30
N GLY A 173 -22.42 7.78 10.70
CA GLY A 173 -23.32 7.60 9.57
C GLY A 173 -22.59 7.06 8.32
N ALA A 174 -21.34 7.45 8.09
CA ALA A 174 -20.55 6.98 6.95
C ALA A 174 -20.33 5.46 6.97
N PHE A 175 -20.27 4.82 8.15
CA PHE A 175 -20.16 3.35 8.25
C PHE A 175 -21.31 2.61 7.54
N VAL A 176 -22.49 3.20 7.47
CA VAL A 176 -23.63 2.61 6.75
C VAL A 176 -23.43 2.68 5.23
N LEU A 177 -22.76 3.74 4.75
CA LEU A 177 -22.53 3.95 3.31
C LEU A 177 -21.30 3.22 2.77
N ILE A 178 -20.35 2.84 3.63
CA ILE A 178 -19.14 2.14 3.18
C ILE A 178 -19.32 0.62 3.09
N GLU A 179 -20.32 0.05 3.77
CA GLU A 179 -20.60 -1.40 3.74
C GLU A 179 -20.79 -1.96 2.32
N PRO A 180 -21.56 -1.32 1.41
CA PRO A 180 -21.75 -1.82 0.05
C PRO A 180 -20.47 -1.83 -0.81
N PHE A 181 -19.42 -1.13 -0.38
CA PHE A 181 -18.13 -1.07 -1.09
C PHE A 181 -17.09 -2.06 -0.55
N ASP A 182 -17.48 -2.97 0.35
CA ASP A 182 -16.55 -3.92 1.01
C ASP A 182 -15.34 -3.23 1.66
N ALA A 183 -15.49 -1.98 2.08
CA ALA A 183 -14.40 -1.22 2.65
C ALA A 183 -14.16 -1.63 4.11
N SER A 184 -12.96 -2.11 4.40
CA SER A 184 -12.55 -2.50 5.74
C SER A 184 -11.99 -1.32 6.54
N ILE A 185 -12.03 -1.43 7.88
CA ILE A 185 -11.29 -0.53 8.76
C ILE A 185 -9.81 -0.93 8.71
N ASN A 186 -9.02 -0.09 8.07
CA ASN A 186 -7.60 -0.26 7.88
C ASN A 186 -6.88 1.09 8.03
N MET A 187 -5.55 1.11 7.86
CA MET A 187 -4.76 2.32 8.00
C MET A 187 -5.22 3.45 7.07
N LEU A 188 -5.55 3.14 5.81
CA LEU A 188 -5.96 4.13 4.82
C LEU A 188 -7.37 4.67 5.08
N SER A 189 -8.31 3.80 5.48
CA SER A 189 -9.66 4.22 5.85
C SER A 189 -9.66 5.14 7.08
N LEU A 190 -8.89 4.80 8.12
CA LEU A 190 -8.75 5.63 9.31
C LEU A 190 -8.09 6.98 9.00
N PHE A 191 -7.09 6.99 8.11
CA PHE A 191 -6.50 8.23 7.62
C PHE A 191 -7.51 9.08 6.85
N ALA A 192 -8.34 8.47 5.99
CA ALA A 192 -9.39 9.17 5.26
C ALA A 192 -10.39 9.87 6.20
N PHE A 193 -10.71 9.27 7.36
CA PHE A 193 -11.50 9.93 8.40
C PHE A 193 -10.79 11.16 8.98
N ILE A 194 -9.47 11.13 9.19
CA ILE A 194 -8.71 12.30 9.67
C ILE A 194 -8.72 13.41 8.62
N VAL A 195 -8.53 13.08 7.34
CA VAL A 195 -8.63 14.06 6.25
C VAL A 195 -10.03 14.67 6.19
N ALA A 196 -11.07 13.82 6.30
CA ALA A 196 -12.45 14.27 6.31
C ALA A 196 -12.79 15.16 7.52
N LEU A 197 -12.12 14.97 8.68
CA LEU A 197 -12.39 15.72 9.91
C LEU A 197 -12.32 17.25 9.70
N GLY A 198 -11.34 17.71 8.95
CA GLY A 198 -11.18 19.12 8.64
C GLY A 198 -12.22 19.64 7.63
N ILE A 199 -12.59 18.82 6.66
CA ILE A 199 -13.45 19.25 5.53
C ILE A 199 -14.94 19.22 5.92
N VAL A 200 -15.35 18.28 6.76
CA VAL A 200 -16.76 18.09 7.18
C VAL A 200 -17.34 19.29 7.92
N VAL A 201 -16.50 20.05 8.62
CA VAL A 201 -16.95 21.17 9.46
C VAL A 201 -17.36 22.38 8.62
N ASP A 202 -16.84 22.52 7.40
CA ASP A 202 -16.98 23.70 6.58
C ASP A 202 -18.44 24.03 6.27
N ASP A 203 -19.22 23.05 5.87
CA ASP A 203 -20.64 23.23 5.53
C ASP A 203 -21.49 23.56 6.78
N ALA A 204 -21.20 22.88 7.89
CA ALA A 204 -21.86 23.15 9.16
C ALA A 204 -21.54 24.56 9.69
N ILE A 205 -20.33 25.08 9.46
CA ILE A 205 -19.95 26.46 9.79
C ILE A 205 -20.81 27.46 8.96
N ILE A 206 -20.90 27.26 7.66
CA ILE A 206 -21.64 28.17 6.75
C ILE A 206 -23.12 28.23 7.15
N VAL A 207 -23.75 27.09 7.33
CA VAL A 207 -25.15 26.99 7.73
C VAL A 207 -25.36 27.57 9.13
N GLY A 208 -24.51 27.21 10.08
CA GLY A 208 -24.59 27.65 11.46
C GLY A 208 -24.41 29.17 11.63
N GLU A 209 -23.41 29.75 10.93
CA GLU A 209 -23.22 31.21 10.93
C GLU A 209 -24.41 31.95 10.32
N ASN A 210 -25.01 31.42 9.24
CA ASN A 210 -26.16 32.06 8.62
C ASN A 210 -27.41 31.99 9.53
N VAL A 211 -27.65 30.87 10.16
CA VAL A 211 -28.70 30.72 11.19
C VAL A 211 -28.48 31.73 12.33
N PHE A 212 -27.25 31.90 12.79
CA PHE A 212 -26.89 32.84 13.83
C PHE A 212 -27.11 34.30 13.39
N ALA A 213 -26.74 34.66 12.16
CA ALA A 213 -26.97 35.98 11.58
C ALA A 213 -28.47 36.34 11.50
N HIS A 214 -29.35 35.38 11.17
CA HIS A 214 -30.79 35.55 11.20
C HIS A 214 -31.33 35.75 12.63
N ARG A 215 -30.72 35.11 13.65
CA ARG A 215 -31.06 35.35 15.06
C ARG A 215 -30.65 36.72 15.54
N GLU A 216 -29.46 37.21 15.14
CA GLU A 216 -29.02 38.58 15.44
C GLU A 216 -29.97 39.65 14.87
N LYS A 217 -30.62 39.37 13.73
CA LYS A 217 -31.67 40.21 13.12
C LYS A 217 -33.02 40.13 13.87
N GLY A 218 -33.10 39.38 15.00
CA GLY A 218 -34.28 39.29 15.86
C GLY A 218 -35.32 38.24 15.46
N LYS A 219 -35.02 37.33 14.52
CA LYS A 219 -35.96 36.25 14.15
C LYS A 219 -36.07 35.20 15.28
N PRO A 220 -37.26 34.58 15.48
CA PRO A 220 -37.44 33.45 16.41
C PRO A 220 -36.53 32.28 16.01
N PHE A 221 -36.08 31.45 16.99
CA PHE A 221 -35.13 30.38 16.81
C PHE A 221 -35.48 29.42 15.64
N LEU A 222 -36.73 28.95 15.58
CA LEU A 222 -37.21 28.07 14.52
C LEU A 222 -37.18 28.73 13.16
N ARG A 223 -37.68 29.99 13.05
CA ARG A 223 -37.67 30.76 11.80
C ARG A 223 -36.24 31.07 11.34
N ALA A 224 -35.36 31.44 12.27
CA ALA A 224 -33.96 31.72 11.98
C ALA A 224 -33.24 30.46 11.46
N ALA A 225 -33.54 29.28 12.04
CA ALA A 225 -32.96 28.01 11.59
C ALA A 225 -33.43 27.62 10.17
N ILE A 226 -34.74 27.76 9.88
CA ILE A 226 -35.30 27.42 8.57
C ILE A 226 -34.79 28.41 7.51
N ASP A 227 -34.94 29.70 7.73
CA ASP A 227 -34.57 30.74 6.76
C ASP A 227 -33.06 30.71 6.50
N GLY A 228 -32.27 30.55 7.58
CA GLY A 228 -30.83 30.49 7.50
C GLY A 228 -30.28 29.25 6.71
N ALA A 229 -30.90 28.07 6.90
CA ALA A 229 -30.52 26.89 6.14
C ALA A 229 -30.95 26.98 4.66
N LEU A 230 -32.15 27.48 4.38
CA LEU A 230 -32.68 27.62 3.01
C LEU A 230 -31.86 28.60 2.18
N GLU A 231 -31.42 29.71 2.75
CA GLU A 231 -30.67 30.77 2.03
C GLU A 231 -29.31 30.24 1.52
N VAL A 232 -28.63 29.43 2.28
CA VAL A 232 -27.30 28.89 1.90
C VAL A 232 -27.36 27.44 1.39
N GLY A 233 -28.54 26.79 1.38
CA GLY A 233 -28.68 25.39 1.03
C GLY A 233 -28.19 25.07 -0.38
N THR A 234 -28.57 25.86 -1.39
CA THR A 234 -28.11 25.65 -2.76
C THR A 234 -26.58 25.77 -2.91
N PRO A 235 -25.91 26.84 -2.44
CA PRO A 235 -24.44 26.90 -2.44
C PRO A 235 -23.79 25.72 -1.73
N VAL A 236 -24.29 25.28 -0.58
CA VAL A 236 -23.72 24.15 0.20
C VAL A 236 -23.84 22.82 -0.56
N VAL A 237 -24.99 22.54 -1.19
CA VAL A 237 -25.13 21.32 -2.01
C VAL A 237 -24.13 21.30 -3.16
N PHE A 238 -23.99 22.39 -3.92
CA PHE A 238 -23.04 22.47 -5.02
C PHE A 238 -21.58 22.42 -4.53
N SER A 239 -21.29 22.97 -3.37
CA SER A 239 -20.00 22.89 -2.70
C SER A 239 -19.59 21.43 -2.44
N ILE A 240 -20.47 20.66 -1.81
CA ILE A 240 -20.21 19.24 -1.55
C ILE A 240 -20.10 18.45 -2.86
N MET A 241 -20.95 18.72 -3.85
CA MET A 241 -20.85 18.05 -5.15
C MET A 241 -19.52 18.34 -5.84
N THR A 242 -18.99 19.57 -5.76
CA THR A 242 -17.65 19.88 -6.30
C THR A 242 -16.53 19.20 -5.52
N SER A 243 -16.65 19.07 -4.20
CA SER A 243 -15.71 18.32 -3.38
C SER A 243 -15.74 16.82 -3.71
N VAL A 244 -16.92 16.23 -3.87
CA VAL A 244 -17.08 14.84 -4.34
C VAL A 244 -16.43 14.66 -5.71
N ALA A 245 -16.70 15.56 -6.66
CA ALA A 245 -16.08 15.52 -8.00
C ALA A 245 -14.55 15.61 -7.95
N ALA A 246 -13.98 16.36 -7.01
CA ALA A 246 -12.55 16.48 -6.82
C ALA A 246 -11.91 15.20 -6.26
N PHE A 247 -12.62 14.40 -5.45
CA PHE A 247 -12.12 13.12 -4.95
C PHE A 247 -12.34 11.95 -5.93
N MET A 248 -13.23 12.08 -6.93
CA MET A 248 -13.52 11.03 -7.91
C MET A 248 -12.29 10.52 -8.69
N PRO A 249 -11.30 11.35 -9.09
CA PRO A 249 -10.11 10.86 -9.78
C PRO A 249 -9.37 9.74 -9.04
N LEU A 250 -9.38 9.76 -7.72
CA LEU A 250 -8.68 8.77 -6.88
C LEU A 250 -9.29 7.37 -6.98
N PHE A 251 -10.55 7.24 -7.42
CA PHE A 251 -11.17 5.93 -7.68
C PHE A 251 -10.61 5.24 -8.93
N PHE A 252 -10.18 6.02 -9.90
CA PHE A 252 -9.83 5.55 -11.23
C PHE A 252 -8.33 5.56 -11.49
N VAL A 253 -7.51 5.64 -10.43
CA VAL A 253 -6.07 5.45 -10.54
C VAL A 253 -5.81 3.99 -10.88
N GLU A 254 -5.02 3.74 -11.94
CA GLU A 254 -4.66 2.39 -12.37
C GLU A 254 -3.51 1.82 -11.54
N GLY A 255 -3.29 0.50 -11.68
CA GLY A 255 -2.24 -0.22 -11.00
C GLY A 255 -2.59 -0.69 -9.58
N MET A 256 -1.61 -1.27 -8.92
CA MET A 256 -1.75 -1.76 -7.54
C MET A 256 -2.01 -0.60 -6.58
N MET A 257 -1.34 0.54 -6.80
CA MET A 257 -1.48 1.73 -5.97
C MET A 257 -2.89 2.29 -6.00
N GLY A 258 -3.55 2.31 -7.16
CA GLY A 258 -4.94 2.74 -7.28
C GLY A 258 -5.90 1.89 -6.45
N LYS A 259 -5.72 0.57 -6.44
CA LYS A 259 -6.53 -0.35 -5.63
C LYS A 259 -6.40 -0.08 -4.13
N PHE A 260 -5.20 0.20 -3.66
CA PHE A 260 -4.99 0.57 -2.25
C PHE A 260 -5.61 1.93 -1.91
N MET A 261 -5.42 2.92 -2.79
CA MET A 261 -5.84 4.30 -2.52
C MET A 261 -7.33 4.54 -2.73
N SER A 262 -8.05 3.67 -3.46
CA SER A 262 -9.49 3.77 -3.70
C SER A 262 -10.34 3.78 -2.42
N VAL A 263 -9.81 3.29 -1.30
CA VAL A 263 -10.49 3.34 0.01
C VAL A 263 -10.66 4.79 0.51
N ILE A 264 -9.70 5.68 0.19
CA ILE A 264 -9.73 7.08 0.64
C ILE A 264 -10.96 7.82 0.10
N PRO A 265 -11.22 7.86 -1.22
CA PRO A 265 -12.42 8.52 -1.74
C PRO A 265 -13.72 7.87 -1.28
N VAL A 266 -13.77 6.54 -1.09
CA VAL A 266 -14.97 5.86 -0.52
C VAL A 266 -15.34 6.49 0.82
N ILE A 267 -14.39 6.58 1.73
CA ILE A 267 -14.62 7.12 3.08
C ILE A 267 -14.97 8.60 3.02
N VAL A 268 -14.14 9.41 2.34
CA VAL A 268 -14.34 10.86 2.30
C VAL A 268 -15.67 11.23 1.66
N ILE A 269 -16.03 10.62 0.54
CA ILE A 269 -17.31 10.88 -0.14
C ILE A 269 -18.49 10.45 0.74
N SER A 270 -18.41 9.29 1.41
CA SER A 270 -19.45 8.84 2.33
C SER A 270 -19.65 9.81 3.49
N VAL A 271 -18.55 10.29 4.08
CA VAL A 271 -18.60 11.28 5.15
C VAL A 271 -19.16 12.62 4.66
N LEU A 272 -18.78 13.10 3.46
CA LEU A 272 -19.31 14.35 2.88
C LEU A 272 -20.82 14.26 2.59
N ILE A 273 -21.31 13.13 2.11
CA ILE A 273 -22.75 12.92 1.89
C ILE A 273 -23.52 12.99 3.22
N LEU A 274 -22.99 12.37 4.26
CA LEU A 274 -23.63 12.44 5.59
C LEU A 274 -23.48 13.83 6.23
N SER A 275 -22.37 14.53 5.99
CA SER A 275 -22.19 15.92 6.39
C SER A 275 -23.24 16.85 5.77
N LEU A 276 -23.61 16.62 4.50
CA LEU A 276 -24.69 17.36 3.86
C LEU A 276 -26.03 17.18 4.60
N VAL A 277 -26.36 15.95 4.95
CA VAL A 277 -27.57 15.64 5.71
C VAL A 277 -27.51 16.30 7.10
N GLU A 278 -26.36 16.22 7.76
CA GLU A 278 -26.14 16.81 9.07
C GLU A 278 -26.28 18.33 9.02
N SER A 279 -25.60 19.03 8.13
CA SER A 279 -25.55 20.48 8.05
C SER A 279 -26.88 21.11 7.63
N LEU A 280 -27.65 20.47 6.74
CA LEU A 280 -28.92 21.02 6.24
C LEU A 280 -30.15 20.57 7.04
N LEU A 281 -30.12 19.43 7.72
CA LEU A 281 -31.29 18.90 8.43
C LEU A 281 -31.06 18.81 9.95
N ILE A 282 -29.97 18.18 10.39
CA ILE A 282 -29.74 17.87 11.81
C ILE A 282 -29.30 19.12 12.57
N LEU A 283 -28.30 19.84 12.08
CA LEU A 283 -27.79 21.04 12.73
C LEU A 283 -28.85 22.15 12.88
N PRO A 284 -29.66 22.51 11.86
CA PRO A 284 -30.72 23.47 12.03
C PRO A 284 -31.78 23.05 13.06
N ALA A 285 -32.09 21.74 13.13
CA ALA A 285 -33.02 21.21 14.13
C ALA A 285 -32.48 21.44 15.56
N HIS A 286 -31.21 21.19 15.81
CA HIS A 286 -30.56 21.45 17.10
C HIS A 286 -30.49 22.93 17.46
N LEU A 287 -30.29 23.82 16.46
CA LEU A 287 -30.25 25.26 16.67
C LEU A 287 -31.63 25.90 16.81
N SER A 288 -32.71 25.23 16.39
CA SER A 288 -34.09 25.73 16.47
C SER A 288 -34.65 25.77 17.90
N SER A 289 -34.05 25.05 18.88
CA SER A 289 -34.51 25.01 20.28
C SER A 289 -33.88 26.10 21.13
N GLU A 290 -34.58 26.60 22.12
CA GLU A 290 -34.07 27.66 23.03
C GLU A 290 -33.08 27.18 24.09
N GLY A 291 -32.76 25.88 24.16
CA GLY A 291 -31.76 25.35 25.09
C GLY A 291 -32.12 25.44 26.59
N ASN A 292 -33.42 25.54 26.92
CA ASN A 292 -33.90 25.69 28.31
C ASN A 292 -33.95 24.41 29.14
N GLY A 293 -33.29 23.31 28.67
CA GLY A 293 -33.24 22.04 29.35
C GLY A 293 -32.47 22.08 30.68
N ALA A 294 -32.77 21.15 31.58
CA ALA A 294 -32.14 21.05 32.90
C ALA A 294 -30.61 20.86 32.81
N ILE A 295 -30.14 20.15 31.78
CA ILE A 295 -28.72 19.92 31.51
C ILE A 295 -28.00 21.22 31.15
N SER A 296 -28.59 22.08 30.30
CA SER A 296 -28.04 23.38 29.90
C SER A 296 -27.90 24.34 31.09
N ARG A 297 -28.86 24.31 31.99
CA ARG A 297 -28.85 25.11 33.25
C ARG A 297 -27.79 24.61 34.25
N LEU A 298 -27.57 23.30 34.33
CA LEU A 298 -26.55 22.69 35.18
C LEU A 298 -25.14 23.02 34.64
N PHE A 299 -24.91 22.84 33.34
CA PHE A 299 -23.66 23.23 32.68
C PHE A 299 -23.34 24.71 32.82
N GLY A 300 -24.33 25.59 32.63
CA GLY A 300 -24.17 27.02 32.82
C GLY A 300 -23.77 27.42 34.22
N LYS A 301 -24.24 26.71 35.26
CA LYS A 301 -23.86 26.97 36.68
C LYS A 301 -22.47 26.43 36.99
N VAL A 302 -22.13 25.24 36.57
CA VAL A 302 -20.83 24.58 36.86
C VAL A 302 -19.67 25.30 36.14
N PHE A 303 -19.89 25.73 34.94
CA PHE A 303 -18.86 26.36 34.10
C PHE A 303 -18.97 27.90 33.99
N ALA A 304 -19.71 28.54 34.86
CA ALA A 304 -19.94 29.99 34.82
C ALA A 304 -18.68 30.86 34.79
N LYS A 305 -17.67 30.52 35.60
CA LYS A 305 -16.39 31.26 35.64
C LYS A 305 -15.52 31.05 34.38
N PRO A 306 -15.23 29.82 33.93
CA PRO A 306 -14.48 29.58 32.68
C PRO A 306 -15.24 30.13 31.48
N LEU A 307 -16.57 30.05 31.46
CA LEU A 307 -17.41 30.60 30.39
C LEU A 307 -17.31 32.13 30.32
N ALA A 308 -17.29 32.83 31.47
CA ALA A 308 -17.12 34.28 31.52
C ALA A 308 -15.73 34.73 31.02
N LEU A 309 -14.68 33.99 31.34
CA LEU A 309 -13.33 34.23 30.85
C LEU A 309 -13.26 34.01 29.34
N HIS A 310 -13.77 32.86 28.86
CA HIS A 310 -13.87 32.53 27.44
C HIS A 310 -14.59 33.62 26.64
N ASN A 311 -15.77 34.04 27.11
CA ASN A 311 -16.55 35.11 26.43
C ASN A 311 -15.79 36.46 26.36
N ARG A 312 -14.96 36.77 27.37
CA ARG A 312 -14.10 37.97 27.31
C ARG A 312 -13.01 37.82 26.24
N VAL A 313 -12.36 36.68 26.17
CA VAL A 313 -11.31 36.40 25.18
C VAL A 313 -11.90 36.34 23.77
N ALA A 314 -13.00 35.65 23.56
CA ALA A 314 -13.70 35.57 22.27
C ALA A 314 -14.15 36.97 21.79
N LYS A 315 -14.72 37.82 22.66
CA LYS A 315 -15.06 39.20 22.32
C LYS A 315 -13.83 40.08 22.04
N ALA A 316 -12.71 39.84 22.69
CA ALA A 316 -11.48 40.58 22.39
C ALA A 316 -10.92 40.14 21.04
N PHE A 317 -10.96 38.85 20.73
CA PHE A 317 -10.58 38.29 19.44
C PHE A 317 -11.46 38.82 18.29
N ASP A 318 -12.79 38.79 18.44
CA ASP A 318 -13.74 39.34 17.44
C ASP A 318 -13.45 40.80 17.15
N ARG A 319 -13.21 41.62 18.19
CA ARG A 319 -12.83 43.03 18.02
C ARG A 319 -11.51 43.20 17.27
N SER A 320 -10.52 42.37 17.58
CA SER A 320 -9.22 42.38 16.89
C SER A 320 -9.38 41.97 15.43
N LEU A 321 -10.16 40.93 15.15
CA LEU A 321 -10.44 40.45 13.79
C LEU A 321 -11.17 41.54 12.97
N LYS A 322 -12.22 42.15 13.50
CA LYS A 322 -12.92 43.25 12.83
C LYS A 322 -11.99 44.45 12.54
N ARG A 323 -11.07 44.77 13.45
CA ARG A 323 -10.05 45.80 13.21
C ARG A 323 -9.07 45.37 12.10
N SER A 324 -8.64 44.11 12.09
CA SER A 324 -7.75 43.59 11.04
C SER A 324 -8.44 43.60 9.67
N ILE A 325 -9.70 43.23 9.60
CA ILE A 325 -10.50 43.32 8.37
C ILE A 325 -10.57 44.77 7.87
N ALA A 326 -10.93 45.72 8.74
CA ALA A 326 -11.10 47.10 8.36
C ALA A 326 -9.78 47.81 8.03
N ASN A 327 -8.72 47.57 8.81
CA ASN A 327 -7.46 48.33 8.73
C ASN A 327 -6.38 47.68 7.87
N VAL A 328 -6.44 46.36 7.65
CA VAL A 328 -5.41 45.64 6.87
C VAL A 328 -6.03 45.04 5.61
N TYR A 329 -7.04 44.18 5.75
CA TYR A 329 -7.59 43.47 4.61
C TYR A 329 -8.30 44.37 3.59
N GLN A 330 -9.25 45.21 4.02
CA GLN A 330 -9.98 46.07 3.11
C GLN A 330 -9.08 47.03 2.31
N PRO A 331 -8.09 47.75 2.93
CA PRO A 331 -7.15 48.55 2.19
C PRO A 331 -6.32 47.75 1.19
N MET A 332 -5.86 46.58 1.58
CA MET A 332 -5.07 45.67 0.72
C MET A 332 -5.91 45.20 -0.47
N LEU A 333 -7.14 44.78 -0.24
CA LEU A 333 -8.07 44.35 -1.29
C LEU A 333 -8.39 45.54 -2.26
N ARG A 334 -8.68 46.74 -1.73
CA ARG A 334 -8.90 47.93 -2.58
C ARG A 334 -7.68 48.27 -3.43
N MET A 335 -6.47 48.14 -2.88
CA MET A 335 -5.22 48.35 -3.63
C MET A 335 -5.05 47.29 -4.73
N ALA A 336 -5.36 46.02 -4.43
CA ALA A 336 -5.29 44.91 -5.40
C ALA A 336 -6.33 45.10 -6.53
N LEU A 337 -7.57 45.53 -6.21
CA LEU A 337 -8.62 45.79 -7.18
C LEU A 337 -8.37 47.07 -8.03
N ARG A 338 -7.61 48.04 -7.50
CA ARG A 338 -7.19 49.25 -8.24
C ARG A 338 -6.14 48.92 -9.32
N ASN A 339 -5.27 47.91 -9.05
CA ASN A 339 -4.20 47.47 -9.95
C ASN A 339 -4.28 45.97 -10.22
N PRO A 340 -5.36 45.48 -10.90
CA PRO A 340 -5.64 44.05 -10.97
C PRO A 340 -4.59 43.26 -11.79
N ILE A 341 -4.03 43.89 -12.84
CA ILE A 341 -2.97 43.23 -13.65
C ILE A 341 -1.70 43.05 -12.82
N THR A 342 -1.26 44.07 -12.07
CA THR A 342 -0.06 43.94 -11.21
C THR A 342 -0.26 42.89 -10.16
N SER A 343 -1.44 42.79 -9.52
CA SER A 343 -1.75 41.78 -8.52
C SER A 343 -1.73 40.35 -9.11
N ALA A 344 -2.31 40.22 -10.32
CA ALA A 344 -2.26 38.93 -11.03
C ALA A 344 -0.82 38.55 -11.44
N THR A 345 -0.01 39.52 -11.91
CA THR A 345 1.39 39.29 -12.26
C THR A 345 2.20 38.80 -11.04
N VAL A 346 2.01 39.40 -9.86
CA VAL A 346 2.68 38.98 -8.63
C VAL A 346 2.31 37.55 -8.28
N ALA A 347 1.02 37.20 -8.34
CA ALA A 347 0.57 35.83 -8.05
C ALA A 347 1.15 34.80 -9.05
N ILE A 348 1.12 35.11 -10.34
CA ILE A 348 1.69 34.26 -11.41
C ILE A 348 3.20 34.12 -11.23
N SER A 349 3.91 35.24 -10.91
CA SER A 349 5.37 35.17 -10.67
C SER A 349 5.72 34.28 -9.50
N LEU A 350 4.94 34.32 -8.41
CA LEU A 350 5.14 33.42 -7.27
C LEU A 350 4.89 31.94 -7.64
N MET A 351 3.87 31.69 -8.47
CA MET A 351 3.61 30.33 -8.98
C MET A 351 4.75 29.84 -9.87
N LEU A 352 5.23 30.67 -10.82
CA LEU A 352 6.37 30.31 -11.68
C LEU A 352 7.66 30.09 -10.89
N PHE A 353 7.88 30.90 -9.84
CA PHE A 353 9.01 30.68 -8.93
C PHE A 353 8.90 29.36 -8.22
N THR A 354 7.71 28.99 -7.71
CA THR A 354 7.48 27.69 -7.05
C THR A 354 7.67 26.51 -8.00
N VAL A 355 7.16 26.61 -9.23
CA VAL A 355 7.40 25.60 -10.28
C VAL A 355 8.90 25.50 -10.60
N GLY A 356 9.60 26.63 -10.64
CA GLY A 356 11.05 26.70 -10.85
C GLY A 356 11.85 25.99 -9.74
N LEU A 357 11.40 26.07 -8.48
CA LEU A 357 12.01 25.33 -7.36
C LEU A 357 11.88 23.81 -7.54
N VAL A 358 10.70 23.34 -7.96
CA VAL A 358 10.47 21.91 -8.20
C VAL A 358 11.26 21.45 -9.43
N ALA A 359 11.18 22.19 -10.55
CA ALA A 359 11.90 21.85 -11.79
C ALA A 359 13.43 21.93 -11.63
N GLY A 360 13.92 22.81 -10.73
CA GLY A 360 15.33 22.94 -10.38
C GLY A 360 15.86 21.87 -9.44
N GLY A 361 15.02 20.89 -9.03
CA GLY A 361 15.43 19.77 -8.19
C GLY A 361 15.67 20.12 -6.72
N HIS A 362 15.23 21.32 -6.25
CA HIS A 362 15.34 21.70 -4.84
C HIS A 362 14.38 20.90 -3.95
N ILE A 363 13.32 20.35 -4.53
CA ILE A 363 12.42 19.37 -3.91
C ILE A 363 12.37 18.19 -4.87
N LYS A 364 12.73 17.01 -4.38
CA LYS A 364 12.69 15.78 -5.16
C LYS A 364 11.26 15.26 -5.23
N PHE A 365 10.97 14.52 -6.29
CA PHE A 365 9.77 13.71 -6.35
C PHE A 365 10.16 12.26 -6.12
N VAL A 366 9.58 11.64 -5.09
CA VAL A 366 9.73 10.22 -4.77
C VAL A 366 8.37 9.57 -4.96
N PHE A 367 8.29 8.48 -5.72
CA PHE A 367 6.99 7.86 -6.00
C PHE A 367 6.30 7.43 -4.71
N MET A 368 7.04 6.69 -3.86
CA MET A 368 6.58 6.32 -2.52
C MET A 368 7.70 6.51 -1.50
N PRO A 369 7.46 7.22 -0.40
CA PRO A 369 8.41 7.27 0.69
C PRO A 369 8.59 5.88 1.30
N GLN A 370 9.83 5.49 1.60
CA GLN A 370 10.12 4.21 2.23
C GLN A 370 9.46 4.14 3.62
N ILE A 371 8.61 3.13 3.80
CA ILE A 371 7.97 2.87 5.09
C ILE A 371 8.86 1.91 5.87
N GLU A 372 9.52 2.42 6.89
CA GLU A 372 10.36 1.59 7.75
C GLU A 372 9.56 0.48 8.43
N SER A 373 10.17 -0.70 8.45
CA SER A 373 9.66 -1.90 9.09
C SER A 373 10.27 -2.10 10.48
N ASP A 374 9.59 -2.84 11.34
CA ASP A 374 10.18 -3.38 12.56
C ASP A 374 10.99 -4.65 12.31
N TRP A 375 11.22 -4.99 11.05
CA TRP A 375 12.03 -6.14 10.64
C TRP A 375 13.08 -5.74 9.61
N VAL A 376 14.26 -6.37 9.73
CA VAL A 376 15.27 -6.40 8.67
C VAL A 376 15.33 -7.83 8.16
N THR A 377 15.07 -8.02 6.88
CA THR A 377 15.05 -9.33 6.23
C THR A 377 16.19 -9.45 5.24
N ILE A 378 16.95 -10.54 5.33
CA ILE A 378 18.01 -10.89 4.40
C ILE A 378 17.56 -12.16 3.66
N LYS A 379 17.39 -12.08 2.34
CA LYS A 379 17.09 -13.20 1.48
C LYS A 379 18.36 -13.66 0.81
N ILE A 380 18.59 -14.96 0.84
CA ILE A 380 19.80 -15.63 0.35
C ILE A 380 19.35 -16.61 -0.72
N ASN A 381 19.77 -16.40 -1.96
CA ASN A 381 19.57 -17.32 -3.06
C ASN A 381 20.93 -17.90 -3.45
N MET A 382 21.13 -19.17 -3.17
CA MET A 382 22.28 -19.92 -3.65
C MET A 382 22.00 -20.50 -5.04
N PRO A 383 23.01 -20.85 -5.83
CA PRO A 383 22.82 -21.57 -7.09
C PRO A 383 21.92 -22.81 -6.93
N GLN A 384 21.10 -23.06 -7.91
CA GLN A 384 20.17 -24.19 -7.91
C GLN A 384 20.92 -25.53 -7.70
N GLY A 385 20.45 -26.35 -6.76
CA GLY A 385 21.11 -27.60 -6.43
C GLY A 385 22.13 -27.49 -5.30
N THR A 386 22.39 -26.29 -4.76
CA THR A 386 23.20 -26.13 -3.55
C THR A 386 22.58 -26.88 -2.38
N THR A 387 23.42 -27.59 -1.63
CA THR A 387 22.96 -28.39 -0.46
C THR A 387 22.65 -27.50 0.74
N VAL A 388 21.73 -27.94 1.61
CA VAL A 388 21.42 -27.26 2.88
C VAL A 388 22.68 -26.98 3.71
N ALA A 389 23.65 -27.91 3.70
CA ALA A 389 24.88 -27.75 4.46
C ALA A 389 25.76 -26.56 3.94
N GLN A 390 25.76 -26.32 2.64
CA GLN A 390 26.47 -25.18 2.05
C GLN A 390 25.72 -23.87 2.34
N THR A 391 24.41 -23.86 2.15
CA THR A 391 23.55 -22.72 2.48
C THR A 391 23.64 -22.36 3.96
N SER A 392 23.66 -23.34 4.87
CA SER A 392 23.83 -23.14 6.31
C SER A 392 25.11 -22.37 6.67
N LYS A 393 26.22 -22.63 5.98
CA LYS A 393 27.49 -21.91 6.26
C LYS A 393 27.38 -20.43 5.92
N VAL A 394 26.71 -20.08 4.83
CA VAL A 394 26.48 -18.70 4.45
C VAL A 394 25.54 -18.02 5.46
N VAL A 395 24.47 -18.72 5.85
CA VAL A 395 23.52 -18.24 6.85
C VAL A 395 24.20 -18.00 8.19
N GLU A 396 25.03 -18.94 8.68
CA GLU A 396 25.78 -18.82 9.94
C GLU A 396 26.74 -17.61 9.93
N TYR A 397 27.37 -17.34 8.78
CA TYR A 397 28.18 -16.14 8.62
C TYR A 397 27.36 -14.86 8.76
N ILE A 398 26.19 -14.79 8.11
CA ILE A 398 25.29 -13.65 8.16
C ILE A 398 24.71 -13.45 9.57
N GLU A 399 24.28 -14.53 10.23
CA GLU A 399 23.82 -14.50 11.62
C GLU A 399 24.91 -13.94 12.57
N ALA A 400 26.16 -14.37 12.40
CA ALA A 400 27.28 -13.87 13.20
C ALA A 400 27.48 -12.36 12.98
N ARG A 401 27.41 -11.86 11.73
CA ARG A 401 27.52 -10.41 11.44
C ARG A 401 26.34 -9.63 12.00
N ALA A 402 25.14 -10.19 11.97
CA ALA A 402 23.95 -9.58 12.57
C ALA A 402 24.10 -9.44 14.10
N LEU A 403 24.63 -10.46 14.78
CA LEU A 403 24.91 -10.41 16.22
C LEU A 403 26.06 -9.45 16.57
N ASP A 404 27.07 -9.31 15.70
CA ASP A 404 28.14 -8.29 15.85
C ASP A 404 27.54 -6.89 15.78
N LEU A 405 26.68 -6.61 14.80
CA LEU A 405 26.00 -5.34 14.67
C LEU A 405 25.08 -5.04 15.87
N ARG A 406 24.36 -6.05 16.36
CA ARG A 406 23.56 -5.92 17.58
C ARG A 406 24.40 -5.37 18.72
N ARG A 407 25.57 -6.00 19.00
CA ARG A 407 26.46 -5.57 20.08
C ARG A 407 26.92 -4.14 19.90
N GLN A 408 27.32 -3.75 18.67
CA GLN A 408 27.74 -2.38 18.36
C GLN A 408 26.64 -1.37 18.64
N ILE A 409 25.40 -1.66 18.22
CA ILE A 409 24.27 -0.75 18.41
C ILE A 409 23.88 -0.68 19.88
N ASP A 410 23.82 -1.82 20.60
CA ASP A 410 23.47 -1.86 22.01
C ASP A 410 24.52 -1.10 22.88
N GLU A 411 25.81 -1.16 22.50
CA GLU A 411 26.90 -0.37 23.14
C GLU A 411 26.77 1.13 22.81
N GLU A 412 26.41 1.50 21.57
CA GLU A 412 26.22 2.90 21.15
C GLU A 412 25.02 3.55 21.81
N THR A 413 23.92 2.83 21.97
CA THR A 413 22.66 3.37 22.54
C THR A 413 22.67 3.37 24.06
N GLY A 414 23.37 2.43 24.70
CA GLY A 414 23.38 2.26 26.14
C GLY A 414 22.03 1.87 26.76
N ASP A 415 21.08 1.43 25.95
CA ASP A 415 19.76 1.01 26.38
C ASP A 415 19.79 -0.26 27.23
N ALA A 416 18.93 -0.33 28.25
CA ALA A 416 18.81 -1.51 29.12
C ALA A 416 18.30 -2.76 28.36
N GLU A 417 17.58 -2.57 27.30
CA GLU A 417 17.07 -3.62 26.43
C GLU A 417 17.70 -3.54 25.05
N SER A 418 18.09 -4.70 24.50
CA SER A 418 18.66 -4.79 23.15
C SER A 418 17.69 -4.29 22.08
N ILE A 419 18.27 -3.66 21.04
CA ILE A 419 17.50 -3.22 19.87
C ILE A 419 16.91 -4.40 19.08
N TYR A 420 17.56 -5.58 19.11
CA TYR A 420 17.03 -6.80 18.49
C TYR A 420 16.15 -7.54 19.49
N ARG A 421 14.90 -7.77 19.15
CA ARG A 421 14.00 -8.65 19.91
C ARG A 421 14.26 -10.11 19.62
N ASN A 422 14.20 -10.48 18.36
CA ASN A 422 14.36 -11.85 17.93
C ASN A 422 15.12 -11.92 16.59
N VAL A 423 15.76 -13.06 16.37
CA VAL A 423 16.35 -13.42 15.08
C VAL A 423 15.72 -14.74 14.65
N PHE A 424 15.07 -14.74 13.52
CA PHE A 424 14.46 -15.89 12.91
C PHE A 424 15.20 -16.27 11.63
N THR A 425 15.57 -17.53 11.50
CA THR A 425 16.29 -18.06 10.35
C THR A 425 15.54 -19.24 9.75
N SER A 426 15.34 -19.21 8.45
CA SER A 426 14.77 -20.29 7.66
C SER A 426 15.75 -20.69 6.56
N ILE A 427 16.04 -21.99 6.43
CA ILE A 427 16.81 -22.57 5.33
C ILE A 427 15.89 -23.56 4.63
N GLY A 428 15.88 -23.56 3.31
CA GLY A 428 14.96 -24.33 2.49
C GLY A 428 13.66 -23.61 2.18
N ASP A 429 13.47 -22.40 2.73
CA ASP A 429 12.30 -21.54 2.51
C ASP A 429 12.61 -20.06 2.74
N GLN A 430 11.83 -19.19 2.09
CA GLN A 430 11.82 -17.73 2.30
C GLN A 430 10.41 -17.27 2.68
N PRO A 431 10.04 -17.33 3.96
CA PRO A 431 8.67 -17.04 4.42
C PRO A 431 8.17 -15.64 4.07
N THR A 432 9.07 -14.62 4.04
CA THR A 432 8.70 -13.25 3.68
C THR A 432 8.34 -13.10 2.20
N GLY A 433 9.06 -13.81 1.33
CA GLY A 433 8.78 -13.78 -0.11
C GLY A 433 7.41 -14.34 -0.48
N ARG A 434 6.89 -15.28 0.29
CA ARG A 434 5.53 -15.83 0.09
C ARG A 434 4.41 -14.82 0.39
N ARG A 435 4.66 -13.86 1.26
CA ARG A 435 3.66 -12.85 1.64
C ARG A 435 3.54 -11.70 0.62
N THR A 436 4.62 -11.39 -0.06
CA THR A 436 4.69 -10.26 -1.00
C THR A 436 4.40 -10.65 -2.44
N SER A 437 4.41 -11.94 -2.78
CA SER A 437 4.15 -12.42 -4.14
C SER A 437 2.78 -13.07 -4.24
N PHE A 438 1.90 -12.50 -5.06
CA PHE A 438 0.62 -13.10 -5.44
C PHE A 438 0.77 -14.46 -6.16
N SER A 439 1.96 -14.74 -6.68
CA SER A 439 2.31 -15.98 -7.39
C SER A 439 2.99 -17.04 -6.53
N ALA A 440 2.98 -16.89 -5.20
CA ALA A 440 3.54 -17.90 -4.32
C ALA A 440 2.77 -19.21 -4.44
N VAL A 441 3.25 -20.04 -5.35
CA VAL A 441 2.77 -21.41 -5.55
C VAL A 441 2.89 -22.14 -4.20
N ARG A 442 1.78 -22.56 -3.64
CA ARG A 442 1.73 -23.48 -2.51
C ARG A 442 2.54 -24.72 -2.90
N GLY A 443 3.74 -24.89 -2.36
CA GLY A 443 4.49 -26.11 -2.59
C GLY A 443 6.01 -26.01 -2.66
N ALA A 444 6.62 -24.83 -2.60
CA ALA A 444 8.07 -24.67 -2.70
C ALA A 444 8.81 -24.67 -1.34
N SER A 445 8.36 -25.46 -0.35
CA SER A 445 9.10 -25.70 0.88
C SER A 445 10.11 -26.84 0.65
N GLY A 446 11.33 -26.69 1.20
CA GLY A 446 12.37 -27.70 1.10
C GLY A 446 13.29 -27.52 -0.12
N GLN A 447 13.52 -26.30 -0.55
CA GLN A 447 14.54 -25.96 -1.57
C GLN A 447 15.83 -25.53 -0.89
N GLY A 448 16.75 -26.46 -0.67
CA GLY A 448 17.98 -26.27 0.12
C GLY A 448 18.90 -25.12 -0.32
N HIS A 449 18.69 -24.56 -1.52
CA HIS A 449 19.41 -23.39 -2.04
C HIS A 449 18.83 -22.03 -1.59
N LEU A 450 17.65 -22.03 -0.97
CA LEU A 450 17.00 -20.81 -0.47
C LEU A 450 17.21 -20.67 1.04
N ALA A 451 17.43 -19.45 1.51
CA ALA A 451 17.39 -19.16 2.94
C ALA A 451 16.93 -17.72 3.20
N GLU A 452 16.46 -17.47 4.40
CA GLU A 452 16.05 -16.15 4.88
C GLU A 452 16.46 -15.97 6.35
N VAL A 453 17.05 -14.82 6.65
CA VAL A 453 17.31 -14.37 8.02
C VAL A 453 16.47 -13.13 8.28
N THR A 454 15.59 -13.19 9.25
CA THR A 454 14.72 -12.07 9.64
C THR A 454 15.06 -11.62 11.06
N ILE A 455 15.40 -10.37 11.23
CA ILE A 455 15.71 -9.72 12.50
C ILE A 455 14.50 -8.90 12.92
N GLU A 456 13.88 -9.23 14.03
CA GLU A 456 12.84 -8.42 14.66
C GLU A 456 13.48 -7.37 15.56
N LEU A 457 13.16 -6.10 15.30
CA LEU A 457 13.64 -4.95 16.04
C LEU A 457 12.63 -4.53 17.12
N LYS A 458 13.07 -3.71 18.08
CA LYS A 458 12.14 -2.94 18.90
C LYS A 458 11.20 -2.15 17.99
N PRO A 459 9.94 -1.89 18.39
CA PRO A 459 9.02 -1.03 17.65
C PRO A 459 9.65 0.31 17.27
N SER A 460 9.31 0.82 16.10
CA SER A 460 9.87 2.06 15.56
C SER A 460 9.67 3.27 16.49
N GLU A 461 8.60 3.26 17.30
CA GLU A 461 8.33 4.32 18.29
C GLU A 461 9.24 4.28 19.52
N GLN A 462 9.95 3.17 19.73
CA GLN A 462 10.81 2.90 20.91
C GLN A 462 12.30 2.88 20.56
N ARG A 463 12.66 3.25 19.32
CA ARG A 463 14.07 3.25 18.88
C ARG A 463 14.43 4.55 18.17
N ASP A 464 15.65 5.02 18.41
CA ASP A 464 16.17 6.24 17.77
C ASP A 464 16.85 5.97 16.41
N ILE A 465 17.12 4.68 16.11
CA ILE A 465 17.79 4.27 14.88
C ILE A 465 16.75 3.63 13.95
N GLY A 466 16.62 4.16 12.74
CA GLY A 466 15.75 3.62 11.69
C GLY A 466 16.23 2.25 11.17
N SER A 467 15.27 1.41 10.76
CA SER A 467 15.55 0.07 10.19
C SER A 467 16.40 0.14 8.93
N THR A 468 16.21 1.15 8.09
CA THR A 468 17.02 1.39 6.89
C THR A 468 18.50 1.64 7.22
N LYS A 469 18.77 2.37 8.32
CA LYS A 469 20.15 2.59 8.78
C LYS A 469 20.77 1.31 9.34
N ILE A 470 19.99 0.49 10.04
CA ILE A 470 20.43 -0.82 10.54
C ILE A 470 20.73 -1.74 9.35
N GLU A 471 19.85 -1.78 8.34
CA GLU A 471 20.06 -2.54 7.11
C GLU A 471 21.36 -2.13 6.40
N SER A 472 21.57 -0.83 6.17
CA SER A 472 22.77 -0.33 5.49
C SER A 472 24.04 -0.68 6.25
N ARG A 473 24.03 -0.59 7.59
CA ARG A 473 25.17 -1.00 8.44
C ARG A 473 25.41 -2.52 8.38
N LEU A 474 24.31 -3.30 8.38
CA LEU A 474 24.40 -4.76 8.28
C LEU A 474 24.96 -5.17 6.92
N ARG A 475 24.49 -4.56 5.84
CA ARG A 475 24.99 -4.77 4.48
C ARG A 475 26.50 -4.48 4.39
N ALA A 476 26.95 -3.36 4.95
CA ALA A 476 28.35 -3.01 4.98
C ALA A 476 29.20 -4.00 5.80
N LEU A 477 28.64 -4.52 6.91
CA LEU A 477 29.34 -5.46 7.78
C LEU A 477 29.40 -6.88 7.18
N VAL A 478 28.37 -7.30 6.47
CA VAL A 478 28.31 -8.57 5.74
C VAL A 478 29.28 -8.57 4.56
N GLY A 479 29.35 -7.44 3.83
CA GLY A 479 30.21 -7.28 2.67
C GLY A 479 29.87 -8.25 1.52
N GLU A 480 30.83 -8.49 0.64
CA GLU A 480 30.70 -9.47 -0.43
C GLU A 480 30.85 -10.90 0.13
N VAL A 481 29.84 -11.72 -0.08
CA VAL A 481 29.83 -13.13 0.34
C VAL A 481 29.96 -14.02 -0.89
N PRO A 482 31.01 -14.81 -1.01
CA PRO A 482 31.16 -15.73 -2.14
C PRO A 482 30.16 -16.88 -2.04
N GLY A 483 29.54 -17.22 -3.14
CA GLY A 483 28.65 -18.39 -3.27
C GLY A 483 27.19 -18.07 -3.55
N PRO A 484 26.50 -17.12 -2.91
CA PRO A 484 25.15 -16.74 -3.29
C PRO A 484 25.07 -16.19 -4.72
N GLU A 485 24.01 -16.53 -5.45
CA GLU A 485 23.62 -15.92 -6.72
C GLU A 485 23.05 -14.51 -6.49
N SER A 486 22.25 -14.37 -5.41
CA SER A 486 21.78 -13.08 -4.94
C SER A 486 21.66 -13.05 -3.42
N LEU A 487 21.97 -11.87 -2.87
CA LEU A 487 21.84 -11.54 -1.46
C LEU A 487 21.11 -10.20 -1.36
N THR A 488 19.84 -10.24 -0.93
CA THR A 488 18.97 -9.07 -0.89
C THR A 488 18.63 -8.70 0.54
N PHE A 489 18.80 -7.42 0.87
CA PHE A 489 18.44 -6.86 2.16
C PHE A 489 17.19 -6.00 2.02
N SER A 490 16.28 -6.08 2.96
CA SER A 490 15.05 -5.31 2.98
C SER A 490 14.63 -4.95 4.40
N SER A 491 14.32 -3.68 4.61
CA SER A 491 13.81 -3.13 5.87
C SER A 491 12.52 -2.33 5.68
N SER A 492 11.90 -2.41 4.51
CA SER A 492 10.65 -1.72 4.18
C SER A 492 9.45 -2.65 4.36
N LEU A 493 8.35 -2.10 4.89
CA LEU A 493 7.06 -2.80 5.01
C LEU A 493 6.37 -3.01 3.67
N PHE A 494 6.57 -2.09 2.74
CA PHE A 494 5.92 -2.07 1.44
C PHE A 494 6.90 -1.59 0.37
N SER A 495 6.87 -2.22 -0.78
CA SER A 495 7.58 -1.78 -1.98
C SER A 495 6.61 -1.87 -3.16
N ALA A 496 6.58 -0.83 -3.98
CA ALA A 496 5.83 -0.80 -5.24
C ALA A 496 6.53 -1.61 -6.37
N GLY A 497 7.63 -2.28 -6.04
CA GLY A 497 8.51 -2.99 -6.95
C GLY A 497 9.95 -2.51 -6.79
N ASP A 498 10.87 -3.11 -7.56
CA ASP A 498 12.25 -2.66 -7.55
C ASP A 498 12.36 -1.26 -8.21
N PRO A 499 13.14 -0.32 -7.64
CA PRO A 499 13.30 1.03 -8.18
C PRO A 499 13.86 1.06 -9.61
N ILE A 500 14.74 0.11 -9.91
CA ILE A 500 15.24 -0.16 -11.26
C ILE A 500 14.75 -1.55 -11.64
N SER A 501 13.95 -1.65 -12.68
CA SER A 501 13.44 -2.92 -13.20
C SER A 501 13.25 -2.79 -14.71
N VAL A 502 14.01 -3.57 -15.48
CA VAL A 502 13.96 -3.57 -16.94
C VAL A 502 13.76 -4.99 -17.43
N GLU A 503 12.65 -5.24 -18.07
CA GLU A 503 12.33 -6.50 -18.74
C GLU A 503 12.88 -6.47 -20.16
N LEU A 504 13.71 -7.43 -20.49
CA LEU A 504 14.24 -7.63 -21.85
C LEU A 504 13.59 -8.87 -22.48
N ALA A 505 13.20 -8.77 -23.74
CA ALA A 505 12.59 -9.86 -24.52
C ALA A 505 13.31 -10.05 -25.85
N SER A 506 13.60 -11.30 -26.23
CA SER A 506 14.12 -11.66 -27.53
C SER A 506 13.68 -13.07 -27.94
N ALA A 507 13.54 -13.29 -29.24
CA ALA A 507 13.32 -14.62 -29.79
C ALA A 507 14.58 -15.52 -29.67
N ASP A 508 15.76 -14.92 -29.76
CA ASP A 508 17.04 -15.60 -29.55
C ASP A 508 17.46 -15.49 -28.08
N PHE A 509 17.52 -16.65 -27.43
CA PHE A 509 17.81 -16.70 -26.01
C PHE A 509 19.27 -16.41 -25.66
N GLY A 510 20.21 -16.75 -26.55
CA GLY A 510 21.63 -16.44 -26.35
C GLY A 510 21.91 -14.94 -26.43
N GLN A 511 21.28 -14.27 -27.41
CA GLN A 511 21.32 -12.80 -27.49
C GLN A 511 20.66 -12.15 -26.27
N LEU A 512 19.53 -12.70 -25.79
CA LEU A 512 18.83 -12.19 -24.61
C LEU A 512 19.74 -12.20 -23.37
N LEU A 513 20.40 -13.33 -23.09
CA LEU A 513 21.29 -13.43 -21.92
C LEU A 513 22.49 -12.47 -22.05
N SER A 514 23.09 -12.37 -23.24
CA SER A 514 24.22 -11.44 -23.49
C SER A 514 23.78 -9.98 -23.28
N ALA A 515 22.57 -9.62 -23.67
CA ALA A 515 22.00 -8.29 -23.44
C ALA A 515 21.73 -8.04 -21.95
N VAL A 516 21.22 -9.06 -21.24
CA VAL A 516 21.00 -9.03 -19.78
C VAL A 516 22.31 -8.75 -19.04
N ASP A 517 23.39 -9.49 -19.37
CA ASP A 517 24.69 -9.30 -18.71
C ASP A 517 25.26 -7.89 -18.92
N ARG A 518 25.10 -7.34 -20.12
CA ARG A 518 25.51 -5.96 -20.40
C ARG A 518 24.70 -4.93 -19.63
N LEU A 519 23.38 -5.16 -19.50
CA LEU A 519 22.51 -4.29 -18.73
C LEU A 519 22.85 -4.35 -17.23
N LYS A 520 23.08 -5.56 -16.67
CA LYS A 520 23.53 -5.74 -15.30
C LYS A 520 24.85 -4.98 -15.02
N ALA A 521 25.83 -5.15 -15.92
CA ALA A 521 27.10 -4.44 -15.78
C ALA A 521 26.94 -2.91 -15.85
N ARG A 522 26.02 -2.40 -16.68
CA ARG A 522 25.72 -0.97 -16.74
C ARG A 522 25.09 -0.48 -15.45
N ILE A 523 24.08 -1.19 -14.92
CA ILE A 523 23.38 -0.83 -13.69
C ILE A 523 24.33 -0.87 -12.49
N ALA A 524 25.17 -1.89 -12.39
CA ALA A 524 26.19 -2.00 -11.33
C ALA A 524 27.23 -0.87 -11.34
N GLY A 525 27.40 -0.19 -12.47
CA GLY A 525 28.30 0.94 -12.63
C GLY A 525 27.80 2.29 -12.08
N TYR A 526 26.52 2.42 -11.74
CA TYR A 526 25.99 3.64 -11.12
C TYR A 526 26.26 3.67 -9.64
N ALA A 527 26.71 4.83 -9.14
CA ALA A 527 26.89 5.01 -7.70
C ALA A 527 25.55 4.92 -6.97
N GLY A 528 25.50 4.19 -5.87
CA GLY A 528 24.29 4.02 -5.06
C GLY A 528 23.35 2.89 -5.50
N THR A 529 23.68 2.13 -6.55
CA THR A 529 22.96 0.90 -6.90
C THR A 529 23.50 -0.29 -6.09
N SER A 530 22.62 -1.19 -5.73
CA SER A 530 22.92 -2.44 -5.03
C SER A 530 21.98 -3.56 -5.46
N ASP A 531 22.27 -4.80 -5.05
CA ASP A 531 21.45 -5.99 -5.29
C ASP A 531 21.05 -6.17 -6.77
N VAL A 532 22.01 -5.90 -7.69
CA VAL A 532 21.78 -6.05 -9.14
C VAL A 532 21.62 -7.55 -9.45
N GLN A 533 20.44 -7.94 -9.89
CA GLN A 533 20.08 -9.33 -10.17
C GLN A 533 19.24 -9.44 -11.44
N ASP A 534 19.10 -10.65 -11.95
CA ASP A 534 18.16 -10.95 -13.01
C ASP A 534 17.23 -12.10 -12.64
N SER A 535 16.14 -12.22 -13.39
CA SER A 535 15.10 -13.24 -13.14
C SER A 535 15.42 -14.60 -13.79
N PHE A 536 16.50 -14.72 -14.54
CA PHE A 536 16.92 -15.97 -15.12
C PHE A 536 17.60 -16.83 -14.05
N GLN A 537 17.10 -18.04 -13.88
CA GLN A 537 17.71 -19.01 -12.99
C GLN A 537 18.14 -20.22 -13.81
N GLU A 538 19.44 -20.48 -13.81
CA GLU A 538 19.97 -21.72 -14.34
C GLU A 538 19.45 -22.88 -13.49
N GLY A 539 18.90 -23.90 -14.10
CA GLY A 539 18.32 -25.04 -13.39
C GLY A 539 19.39 -25.95 -12.80
N LYS A 540 18.94 -26.90 -12.01
CA LYS A 540 19.82 -27.94 -11.45
C LYS A 540 20.55 -28.69 -12.54
N LEU A 541 21.74 -29.19 -12.23
CA LEU A 541 22.46 -30.16 -13.06
C LEU A 541 21.59 -31.39 -13.28
N GLU A 542 21.29 -31.70 -14.54
CA GLU A 542 20.43 -32.82 -14.94
C GLU A 542 21.28 -33.94 -15.57
N MET A 543 21.00 -35.18 -15.19
CA MET A 543 21.45 -36.35 -15.88
C MET A 543 20.35 -36.83 -16.83
N LYS A 544 20.50 -36.58 -18.11
CA LYS A 544 19.55 -37.00 -19.16
C LYS A 544 19.92 -38.43 -19.58
N LEU A 545 19.03 -39.38 -19.29
CA LEU A 545 19.24 -40.80 -19.57
C LEU A 545 18.70 -41.12 -20.96
N GLN A 546 19.53 -41.81 -21.78
CA GLN A 546 19.12 -42.30 -23.08
C GLN A 546 19.41 -43.78 -23.18
N LEU A 547 18.47 -44.55 -23.75
CA LEU A 547 18.61 -46.00 -23.92
C LEU A 547 19.54 -46.31 -25.07
N LYS A 548 20.59 -47.15 -24.85
CA LYS A 548 21.47 -47.64 -25.88
C LYS A 548 20.77 -48.62 -26.83
N PRO A 549 21.18 -48.71 -28.13
CA PRO A 549 20.58 -49.65 -29.07
C PRO A 549 20.65 -51.10 -28.57
N GLN A 550 21.75 -51.50 -27.89
CA GLN A 550 21.95 -52.83 -27.35
C GLN A 550 20.91 -53.20 -26.26
N ALA A 551 20.44 -52.24 -25.51
CA ALA A 551 19.42 -52.47 -24.51
C ALA A 551 18.09 -52.93 -25.07
N ARG A 552 17.77 -52.51 -26.32
CA ARG A 552 16.55 -52.96 -27.04
C ARG A 552 16.60 -54.44 -27.39
N THR A 553 17.79 -54.96 -27.71
CA THR A 553 17.96 -56.44 -27.98
C THR A 553 17.82 -57.26 -26.73
N LEU A 554 17.99 -56.65 -25.53
CA LEU A 554 17.73 -57.23 -24.24
C LEU A 554 16.25 -57.12 -23.79
N GLY A 555 15.39 -56.58 -24.66
CA GLY A 555 13.99 -56.39 -24.40
C GLY A 555 13.67 -55.19 -23.51
N LEU A 556 14.64 -54.29 -23.19
CA LEU A 556 14.45 -53.12 -22.36
C LEU A 556 13.86 -51.95 -23.14
N THR A 557 12.87 -51.34 -22.57
CA THR A 557 12.30 -50.04 -23.04
C THR A 557 12.86 -48.88 -22.23
N LEU A 558 12.69 -47.66 -22.73
CA LEU A 558 13.06 -46.46 -21.99
C LEU A 558 12.23 -46.35 -20.70
N ASN A 559 10.96 -46.78 -20.72
CA ASN A 559 10.08 -46.82 -19.55
C ASN A 559 10.61 -47.75 -18.46
N ASP A 560 11.13 -48.95 -18.83
CA ASP A 560 11.69 -49.88 -17.87
C ASP A 560 12.94 -49.34 -17.18
N LEU A 561 13.81 -48.69 -17.94
CA LEU A 561 14.98 -47.98 -17.43
C LEU A 561 14.57 -46.85 -16.47
N ALA A 562 13.69 -45.98 -16.93
CA ALA A 562 13.24 -44.81 -16.16
C ALA A 562 12.55 -45.23 -14.86
N ARG A 563 11.70 -46.29 -14.90
CA ARG A 563 11.01 -46.82 -13.75
C ARG A 563 11.98 -47.39 -12.71
N GLN A 564 12.96 -48.19 -13.13
CA GLN A 564 13.91 -48.78 -12.19
C GLN A 564 14.83 -47.74 -11.55
N VAL A 565 15.29 -46.73 -12.31
CA VAL A 565 16.07 -45.62 -11.77
C VAL A 565 15.21 -44.80 -10.81
N ARG A 566 13.95 -44.48 -11.16
CA ARG A 566 13.02 -43.76 -10.29
C ARG A 566 12.78 -44.53 -8.98
N GLN A 567 12.54 -45.84 -9.05
CA GLN A 567 12.27 -46.65 -7.86
C GLN A 567 13.47 -46.67 -6.89
N GLY A 568 14.69 -46.67 -7.41
CA GLY A 568 15.89 -46.67 -6.57
C GLY A 568 16.14 -45.32 -5.91
N PHE A 569 16.07 -44.22 -6.67
CA PHE A 569 16.47 -42.88 -6.20
C PHE A 569 15.35 -42.06 -5.60
N TYR A 570 14.20 -41.94 -6.26
CA TYR A 570 13.02 -41.26 -5.73
C TYR A 570 12.23 -42.13 -4.77
N GLY A 571 12.05 -43.38 -5.15
CA GLY A 571 11.29 -44.42 -4.44
C GLY A 571 10.01 -44.82 -5.18
N ASP A 572 9.49 -46.00 -4.75
CA ASP A 572 8.17 -46.51 -5.14
C ASP A 572 7.20 -46.31 -3.97
N GLN A 573 6.14 -45.57 -4.19
CA GLN A 573 5.07 -45.38 -3.21
C GLN A 573 4.21 -46.66 -3.19
N ALA A 574 4.37 -47.51 -2.16
CA ALA A 574 3.58 -48.71 -2.01
C ALA A 574 2.12 -48.38 -1.69
N LEU A 575 1.89 -47.51 -0.71
CA LEU A 575 0.55 -47.08 -0.34
C LEU A 575 0.58 -45.72 0.35
N ARG A 576 -0.59 -45.14 0.52
CA ARG A 576 -0.84 -43.87 1.21
C ARG A 576 -2.08 -44.05 2.08
N PHE A 577 -2.01 -43.66 3.33
CA PHE A 577 -3.14 -43.76 4.26
C PHE A 577 -3.11 -42.60 5.28
N GLN A 578 -4.24 -42.41 5.94
CA GLN A 578 -4.36 -41.42 7.01
C GLN A 578 -4.17 -42.06 8.37
N ARG A 579 -3.30 -41.47 9.21
CA ARG A 579 -3.06 -41.85 10.60
C ARG A 579 -3.34 -40.65 11.51
N GLY A 580 -4.50 -40.58 12.11
CA GLY A 580 -4.96 -39.38 12.80
C GLY A 580 -5.17 -38.23 11.81
N SER A 581 -4.45 -37.12 12.01
CA SER A 581 -4.41 -35.97 11.10
C SER A 581 -3.32 -36.08 10.01
N ASP A 582 -2.45 -37.10 10.11
CA ASP A 582 -1.27 -37.19 9.26
C ASP A 582 -1.53 -37.99 7.98
N ASP A 583 -1.00 -37.52 6.86
CA ASP A 583 -0.95 -38.23 5.58
C ASP A 583 0.34 -39.02 5.49
N VAL A 584 0.25 -40.35 5.71
CA VAL A 584 1.39 -41.26 5.74
C VAL A 584 1.59 -41.89 4.37
N ARG A 585 2.82 -41.78 3.85
CA ARG A 585 3.24 -42.38 2.58
C ARG A 585 4.27 -43.48 2.86
N VAL A 586 3.99 -44.67 2.41
CA VAL A 586 4.93 -45.81 2.52
C VAL A 586 5.78 -45.83 1.26
N MET A 587 7.04 -45.41 1.40
CA MET A 587 8.01 -45.26 0.30
C MET A 587 9.10 -46.32 0.40
N ILE A 588 9.43 -46.95 -0.73
CA ILE A 588 10.48 -47.95 -0.86
C ILE A 588 11.56 -47.43 -1.77
N ARG A 589 12.79 -47.28 -1.27
CA ARG A 589 13.92 -46.66 -2.01
C ARG A 589 15.25 -47.10 -1.47
N TYR A 590 16.36 -46.81 -2.20
CA TYR A 590 17.70 -47.02 -1.66
C TYR A 590 17.97 -46.24 -0.38
N PRO A 591 18.82 -46.73 0.55
CA PRO A 591 19.26 -45.97 1.70
C PRO A 591 19.96 -44.68 1.28
N LYS A 592 19.96 -43.66 2.17
CA LYS A 592 20.52 -42.32 1.90
C LYS A 592 21.99 -42.36 1.48
N GLN A 593 22.77 -43.35 2.00
CA GLN A 593 24.19 -43.52 1.66
C GLN A 593 24.38 -43.91 0.20
N GLU A 594 23.46 -44.70 -0.39
CA GLU A 594 23.51 -45.20 -1.77
C GLU A 594 22.84 -44.28 -2.78
N ARG A 595 22.49 -43.05 -2.37
CA ARG A 595 21.85 -42.01 -3.20
C ARG A 595 22.58 -40.67 -3.14
N ARG A 596 23.87 -40.66 -2.72
CA ARG A 596 24.62 -39.42 -2.46
C ARG A 596 25.53 -38.96 -3.57
N ASN A 597 25.90 -39.83 -4.49
CA ASN A 597 26.82 -39.45 -5.55
C ASN A 597 26.36 -39.95 -6.93
N LEU A 598 26.83 -39.24 -7.97
CA LEU A 598 26.49 -39.58 -9.37
C LEU A 598 26.98 -40.97 -9.77
N GLY A 599 27.99 -41.52 -9.06
CA GLY A 599 28.52 -42.87 -9.28
C GLY A 599 27.50 -43.95 -8.94
N ASP A 600 26.63 -43.70 -7.95
CA ASP A 600 25.60 -44.64 -7.51
C ASP A 600 24.61 -44.94 -8.65
N VAL A 601 24.28 -43.96 -9.50
CA VAL A 601 23.43 -44.17 -10.70
C VAL A 601 24.17 -45.06 -11.71
N ARG A 602 25.48 -44.82 -11.93
CA ARG A 602 26.27 -45.58 -12.90
C ARG A 602 26.55 -47.02 -12.46
N SER A 603 26.61 -47.26 -11.16
CA SER A 603 26.84 -48.56 -10.57
C SER A 603 25.57 -49.43 -10.43
N MET A 604 24.40 -48.81 -10.61
CA MET A 604 23.10 -49.45 -10.56
C MET A 604 23.02 -50.63 -11.56
N ARG A 605 22.38 -51.70 -11.15
CA ARG A 605 22.05 -52.83 -12.04
C ARG A 605 20.63 -52.74 -12.55
N ILE A 606 20.45 -52.84 -13.85
CA ILE A 606 19.16 -52.82 -14.50
C ILE A 606 18.72 -54.26 -14.82
N ARG A 607 17.52 -54.58 -14.42
CA ARG A 607 16.95 -55.89 -14.65
C ARG A 607 16.19 -55.95 -15.97
N THR A 608 16.52 -56.93 -16.79
CA THR A 608 15.80 -57.15 -18.05
C THR A 608 14.45 -57.84 -17.82
N PRO A 609 13.53 -57.84 -18.78
CA PRO A 609 12.27 -58.60 -18.68
C PRO A 609 12.49 -60.11 -18.52
N ALA A 610 13.59 -60.65 -19.01
CA ALA A 610 13.99 -62.07 -18.81
C ALA A 610 14.59 -62.34 -17.45
N GLY A 611 14.74 -61.36 -16.55
CA GLY A 611 15.26 -61.55 -15.18
C GLY A 611 16.78 -61.39 -15.05
N ALA A 612 17.53 -61.19 -16.10
CA ALA A 612 18.98 -60.97 -16.05
C ALA A 612 19.32 -59.54 -15.56
N GLU A 613 20.36 -59.39 -14.76
CA GLU A 613 20.87 -58.10 -14.27
C GLU A 613 22.04 -57.63 -15.14
N VAL A 614 21.93 -56.43 -15.65
CA VAL A 614 22.92 -55.79 -16.52
C VAL A 614 23.39 -54.48 -15.88
N PRO A 615 24.70 -54.14 -15.97
CA PRO A 615 25.16 -52.83 -15.51
C PRO A 615 24.44 -51.68 -16.25
N PHE A 616 24.14 -50.62 -15.54
CA PHE A 616 23.53 -49.44 -16.12
C PHE A 616 24.30 -48.87 -17.33
N SER A 617 25.63 -48.91 -17.22
CA SER A 617 26.52 -48.41 -18.30
C SER A 617 26.39 -49.17 -19.62
N GLU A 618 25.92 -50.45 -19.60
CA GLU A 618 25.71 -51.25 -20.83
C GLU A 618 24.41 -50.94 -21.53
N VAL A 619 23.40 -50.43 -20.80
CA VAL A 619 22.03 -50.18 -21.31
C VAL A 619 21.70 -48.72 -21.52
N ALA A 620 22.42 -47.79 -20.87
CA ALA A 620 22.14 -46.38 -20.93
C ALA A 620 23.39 -45.53 -21.21
N THR A 621 23.18 -44.40 -21.86
CA THR A 621 24.10 -43.26 -21.88
C THR A 621 23.56 -42.13 -21.02
N VAL A 622 24.46 -41.32 -20.48
CA VAL A 622 24.14 -40.17 -19.64
C VAL A 622 24.71 -38.94 -20.32
N ASP A 623 23.83 -38.01 -20.61
CA ASP A 623 24.20 -36.66 -21.00
C ASP A 623 23.99 -35.71 -19.81
N ILE A 624 25.02 -34.92 -19.47
CA ILE A 624 24.96 -34.04 -18.29
C ILE A 624 24.84 -32.61 -18.81
N GLY A 625 23.82 -31.93 -18.40
CA GLY A 625 23.58 -30.52 -18.76
C GLY A 625 22.73 -29.84 -17.70
N HIS A 626 22.53 -28.54 -17.85
CA HIS A 626 21.62 -27.79 -17.01
C HIS A 626 20.22 -27.74 -17.64
N GLY A 627 19.19 -27.87 -16.82
CA GLY A 627 17.83 -27.59 -17.22
C GLY A 627 17.52 -26.11 -17.03
N TYR A 628 16.26 -25.72 -17.26
CA TYR A 628 15.76 -24.40 -16.88
C TYR A 628 14.93 -24.56 -15.61
N ALA A 629 15.22 -23.76 -14.58
CA ALA A 629 14.44 -23.76 -13.33
C ALA A 629 13.07 -23.12 -13.57
N ALA A 630 13.04 -22.01 -14.27
CA ALA A 630 11.83 -21.29 -14.67
C ALA A 630 11.99 -20.66 -16.06
N ILE A 631 10.91 -20.55 -16.79
CA ILE A 631 10.86 -19.84 -18.06
C ILE A 631 9.74 -18.80 -17.92
N GLN A 632 10.12 -17.54 -17.87
CA GLN A 632 9.18 -16.43 -17.82
C GLN A 632 8.84 -15.98 -19.24
N ARG A 633 7.57 -15.68 -19.47
CA ARG A 633 7.06 -15.16 -20.73
C ARG A 633 6.08 -14.03 -20.49
N THR A 634 6.25 -12.97 -21.26
CA THR A 634 5.30 -11.86 -21.36
C THR A 634 4.86 -11.72 -22.79
N ASP A 635 3.58 -11.65 -23.04
CA ASP A 635 2.98 -11.60 -24.39
C ASP A 635 3.50 -12.71 -25.33
N GLY A 636 3.69 -13.92 -24.78
CA GLY A 636 4.18 -15.10 -25.53
C GLY A 636 5.69 -15.12 -25.79
N GLN A 637 6.44 -14.05 -25.52
CA GLN A 637 7.89 -13.97 -25.71
C GLN A 637 8.64 -14.34 -24.43
N ARG A 638 9.80 -14.95 -24.53
CA ARG A 638 10.70 -15.14 -23.40
C ARG A 638 11.22 -13.80 -22.91
N VAL A 639 11.19 -13.62 -21.60
CA VAL A 639 11.65 -12.40 -20.95
C VAL A 639 12.63 -12.72 -19.84
N VAL A 640 13.57 -11.82 -19.63
CA VAL A 640 14.42 -11.77 -18.43
C VAL A 640 14.36 -10.36 -17.89
N THR A 641 14.01 -10.25 -16.62
CA THR A 641 13.95 -8.97 -15.92
C THR A 641 15.24 -8.74 -15.18
N VAL A 642 15.87 -7.61 -15.40
CA VAL A 642 17.01 -7.12 -14.62
C VAL A 642 16.51 -6.12 -13.61
N SER A 643 16.81 -6.32 -12.33
CA SER A 643 16.39 -5.43 -11.25
C SER A 643 17.54 -5.03 -10.34
N ALA A 644 17.39 -3.88 -9.69
CA ALA A 644 18.35 -3.39 -8.72
C ALA A 644 17.67 -2.49 -7.66
N SER A 645 18.24 -2.47 -6.47
CA SER A 645 17.92 -1.54 -5.40
C SER A 645 18.80 -0.29 -5.49
N ILE A 646 18.36 0.82 -4.90
CA ILE A 646 19.11 2.06 -4.82
C ILE A 646 19.17 2.59 -3.38
N ASP A 647 20.25 3.31 -3.07
CA ASP A 647 20.30 4.20 -1.91
C ASP A 647 19.83 5.60 -2.34
N GLU A 648 18.61 5.98 -1.97
CA GLU A 648 17.97 7.26 -2.34
C GLU A 648 18.75 8.49 -1.87
N LYS A 649 19.65 8.34 -0.88
CA LYS A 649 20.52 9.42 -0.43
C LYS A 649 21.66 9.72 -1.40
N ILE A 650 22.08 8.70 -2.17
CA ILE A 650 23.21 8.76 -3.10
C ILE A 650 22.74 8.92 -4.54
N ALA A 651 21.66 8.21 -4.93
CA ALA A 651 21.19 8.11 -6.31
C ALA A 651 19.70 8.38 -6.42
N ASN A 652 19.29 8.75 -7.64
CA ASN A 652 17.88 8.90 -8.00
C ASN A 652 17.51 7.86 -9.07
N ALA A 653 16.51 7.01 -8.79
CA ALA A 653 16.03 5.97 -9.72
C ALA A 653 15.61 6.55 -11.08
N ASP A 654 14.96 7.73 -11.07
CA ASP A 654 14.48 8.36 -12.31
C ASP A 654 15.59 8.83 -13.22
N GLU A 655 16.68 9.34 -12.64
CA GLU A 655 17.85 9.76 -13.43
C GLU A 655 18.52 8.54 -14.06
N ILE A 656 18.68 7.46 -13.29
CA ILE A 656 19.27 6.22 -13.78
C ILE A 656 18.37 5.59 -14.86
N ASN A 657 17.06 5.45 -14.60
CA ASN A 657 16.12 4.88 -15.57
C ASN A 657 16.08 5.72 -16.86
N ARG A 658 16.12 7.05 -16.76
CA ARG A 658 16.18 7.94 -17.93
C ARG A 658 17.48 7.78 -18.72
N ASP A 659 18.63 7.67 -18.06
CA ASP A 659 19.90 7.42 -18.74
C ASP A 659 19.92 6.04 -19.41
N ILE A 660 19.39 5.02 -18.75
CA ILE A 660 19.22 3.69 -19.35
C ILE A 660 18.32 3.77 -20.59
N GLU A 661 17.18 4.45 -20.51
CA GLU A 661 16.22 4.59 -21.60
C GLU A 661 16.75 5.38 -22.78
N THR A 662 17.42 6.51 -22.52
CA THR A 662 17.81 7.46 -23.59
C THR A 662 19.18 7.18 -24.20
N SER A 663 20.12 6.63 -23.41
CA SER A 663 21.49 6.41 -23.87
C SER A 663 21.84 4.94 -24.05
N PHE A 664 21.52 4.08 -23.11
CA PHE A 664 22.00 2.71 -23.11
C PHE A 664 21.14 1.74 -23.93
N LEU A 665 19.82 1.71 -23.72
CA LEU A 665 18.92 0.78 -24.41
C LEU A 665 18.89 0.97 -25.94
N PRO A 666 18.91 2.20 -26.49
CA PRO A 666 18.98 2.37 -27.93
C PRO A 666 20.25 1.78 -28.55
N ALA A 667 21.40 1.93 -27.88
CA ALA A 667 22.66 1.32 -28.32
C ALA A 667 22.61 -0.21 -28.20
N LEU A 668 22.03 -0.74 -27.10
CA LEU A 668 21.86 -2.18 -26.91
C LEU A 668 20.96 -2.81 -27.97
N MET A 669 19.89 -2.13 -28.40
CA MET A 669 18.99 -2.60 -29.45
C MET A 669 19.62 -2.59 -30.83
N GLN A 670 20.61 -1.71 -31.09
CA GLN A 670 21.38 -1.74 -32.33
C GLN A 670 22.32 -2.94 -32.38
N ASP A 671 22.93 -3.31 -31.25
CA ASP A 671 23.83 -4.47 -31.16
C ASP A 671 23.08 -5.81 -31.20
N TYR A 672 21.81 -5.84 -30.74
CA TYR A 672 20.97 -7.04 -30.66
C TYR A 672 19.64 -6.83 -31.43
N PRO A 673 19.60 -7.03 -32.76
CA PRO A 673 18.38 -6.85 -33.55
C PRO A 673 17.24 -7.76 -33.10
N GLY A 674 16.05 -7.17 -32.86
CA GLY A 674 14.88 -7.90 -32.36
C GLY A 674 14.73 -7.95 -30.84
N LEU A 675 15.70 -7.36 -30.09
CA LEU A 675 15.56 -7.13 -28.68
C LEU A 675 14.44 -6.09 -28.40
N ARG A 676 13.60 -6.36 -27.44
CA ARG A 676 12.58 -5.44 -26.96
C ARG A 676 12.79 -5.22 -25.47
N TYR A 677 12.38 -4.06 -24.97
CA TYR A 677 12.42 -3.77 -23.55
C TYR A 677 11.11 -3.19 -23.06
N ARG A 678 10.88 -3.32 -21.76
CA ARG A 678 9.80 -2.66 -21.02
C ARG A 678 10.31 -2.36 -19.61
N PHE A 679 10.01 -1.17 -19.12
CA PHE A 679 10.21 -0.89 -17.71
C PHE A 679 9.14 -1.60 -16.89
N GLY A 680 9.55 -2.19 -15.77
CA GLY A 680 8.73 -2.86 -14.78
C GLY A 680 8.87 -2.19 -13.41
N GLY A 681 8.46 -2.91 -12.35
CA GLY A 681 8.62 -2.47 -10.97
C GLY A 681 7.98 -1.11 -10.68
N GLU A 682 8.65 -0.31 -9.87
CA GLU A 682 8.17 1.00 -9.43
C GLU A 682 7.96 1.97 -10.60
N GLN A 683 8.80 1.91 -11.63
CA GLN A 683 8.72 2.81 -12.80
C GLN A 683 7.41 2.60 -13.59
N ALA A 684 7.00 1.34 -13.81
CA ALA A 684 5.74 1.04 -14.49
C ALA A 684 4.54 1.49 -13.66
N GLU A 685 4.49 1.12 -12.39
CA GLU A 685 3.41 1.53 -11.47
C GLU A 685 3.28 3.06 -11.39
N ARG A 686 4.40 3.77 -11.37
CA ARG A 686 4.43 5.22 -11.37
C ARG A 686 3.87 5.80 -12.66
N SER A 687 4.32 5.30 -13.82
CA SER A 687 3.85 5.77 -15.12
C SER A 687 2.34 5.62 -15.26
N ASP A 688 1.83 4.43 -14.93
CA ASP A 688 0.41 4.11 -15.03
C ASP A 688 -0.44 4.92 -14.04
N SER A 689 0.03 5.03 -12.80
CA SER A 689 -0.66 5.80 -11.75
C SER A 689 -0.70 7.30 -12.06
N LEU A 690 0.41 7.90 -12.53
CA LEU A 690 0.46 9.33 -12.86
C LEU A 690 -0.34 9.66 -14.12
N ALA A 691 -0.29 8.81 -15.16
CA ALA A 691 -1.04 9.00 -16.40
C ALA A 691 -2.55 8.93 -16.13
N SER A 692 -3.01 7.89 -15.41
CA SER A 692 -4.41 7.74 -15.06
C SER A 692 -4.91 8.84 -14.12
N LEU A 693 -4.13 9.21 -13.09
CA LEU A 693 -4.47 10.32 -12.19
C LEU A 693 -4.60 11.64 -12.96
N GLY A 694 -3.66 11.95 -13.85
CA GLY A 694 -3.67 13.16 -14.66
C GLY A 694 -4.90 13.25 -15.56
N MET A 695 -5.23 12.19 -16.28
CA MET A 695 -6.41 12.11 -17.14
C MET A 695 -7.70 12.29 -16.33
N ASN A 696 -7.84 11.55 -15.24
CA ASN A 696 -9.02 11.60 -14.40
C ASN A 696 -9.18 12.96 -13.69
N PHE A 697 -8.06 13.62 -13.34
CA PHE A 697 -8.09 14.97 -12.78
C PHE A 697 -8.61 15.99 -13.80
N VAL A 698 -8.23 15.91 -15.07
CA VAL A 698 -8.78 16.78 -16.13
C VAL A 698 -10.30 16.57 -16.26
N ILE A 699 -10.76 15.33 -16.22
CA ILE A 699 -12.21 15.01 -16.25
C ILE A 699 -12.91 15.62 -15.03
N ALA A 700 -12.32 15.51 -13.84
CA ALA A 700 -12.88 16.11 -12.61
C ALA A 700 -12.93 17.65 -12.69
N LEU A 701 -11.88 18.30 -13.23
CA LEU A 701 -11.89 19.74 -13.44
C LEU A 701 -13.04 20.15 -14.38
N PHE A 702 -13.29 19.38 -15.43
CA PHE A 702 -14.43 19.63 -16.31
C PHE A 702 -15.78 19.45 -15.57
N ALA A 703 -15.93 18.41 -14.77
CA ALA A 703 -17.11 18.18 -13.95
C ALA A 703 -17.33 19.34 -12.94
N ILE A 704 -16.27 19.77 -12.26
CA ILE A 704 -16.30 20.93 -11.36
C ILE A 704 -16.73 22.20 -12.11
N TYR A 705 -16.20 22.43 -13.31
CA TYR A 705 -16.61 23.56 -14.14
C TYR A 705 -18.10 23.55 -14.44
N VAL A 706 -18.65 22.39 -14.86
CA VAL A 706 -20.09 22.23 -15.14
C VAL A 706 -20.92 22.47 -13.86
N LEU A 707 -20.51 21.87 -12.74
CA LEU A 707 -21.19 22.05 -11.45
C LEU A 707 -21.22 23.51 -10.99
N LEU A 708 -20.18 24.29 -11.26
CA LEU A 708 -20.13 25.73 -10.94
C LEU A 708 -20.93 26.59 -11.91
N ALA A 709 -21.00 26.22 -13.19
CA ALA A 709 -21.71 26.97 -14.20
C ALA A 709 -23.23 27.05 -13.91
N VAL A 710 -23.78 26.02 -13.28
CA VAL A 710 -25.23 25.94 -12.95
C VAL A 710 -25.64 27.01 -11.92
N PRO A 711 -25.06 27.10 -10.71
CA PRO A 711 -25.47 28.11 -9.71
C PRO A 711 -25.09 29.52 -10.11
N PHE A 712 -23.98 29.72 -10.83
CA PHE A 712 -23.57 31.06 -11.29
C PHE A 712 -24.34 31.56 -12.51
N LYS A 713 -25.00 30.66 -13.24
CA LYS A 713 -25.65 30.97 -14.53
C LYS A 713 -24.72 31.75 -15.49
N SER A 714 -23.44 31.35 -15.47
CA SER A 714 -22.33 32.00 -16.18
C SER A 714 -21.29 30.99 -16.61
N TYR A 715 -20.76 31.12 -17.82
CA TYR A 715 -19.66 30.29 -18.32
C TYR A 715 -18.27 30.83 -17.92
N SER A 716 -18.16 32.09 -17.57
CA SER A 716 -16.86 32.74 -17.28
C SER A 716 -16.53 32.83 -15.79
N GLN A 717 -17.52 32.92 -14.91
CA GLN A 717 -17.28 32.94 -13.46
C GLN A 717 -16.66 31.65 -12.92
N PRO A 718 -17.06 30.45 -13.36
CA PRO A 718 -16.40 29.20 -12.96
C PRO A 718 -14.89 29.21 -13.24
N LEU A 719 -14.44 29.78 -14.35
CA LEU A 719 -13.02 29.89 -14.69
C LEU A 719 -12.23 30.73 -13.68
N VAL A 720 -12.87 31.79 -13.15
CA VAL A 720 -12.26 32.63 -12.11
C VAL A 720 -12.10 31.82 -10.81
N VAL A 721 -13.13 31.08 -10.40
CA VAL A 721 -13.06 30.18 -9.21
C VAL A 721 -11.97 29.14 -9.38
N MET A 722 -11.99 28.43 -10.51
CA MET A 722 -11.02 27.36 -10.79
C MET A 722 -9.58 27.88 -10.93
N SER A 723 -9.39 29.15 -11.30
CA SER A 723 -8.06 29.77 -11.38
C SER A 723 -7.35 29.79 -10.01
N ALA A 724 -8.07 29.64 -8.90
CA ALA A 724 -7.48 29.56 -7.57
C ALA A 724 -6.80 28.19 -7.29
N ILE A 725 -7.21 27.11 -7.99
CA ILE A 725 -6.70 25.75 -7.78
C ILE A 725 -5.17 25.68 -7.96
N PRO A 726 -4.57 26.16 -9.07
CA PRO A 726 -3.12 26.09 -9.27
C PRO A 726 -2.32 26.81 -8.18
N PHE A 727 -2.86 27.86 -7.59
CA PHE A 727 -2.17 28.60 -6.54
C PHE A 727 -2.15 27.85 -5.20
N GLY A 728 -3.06 26.92 -4.97
CA GLY A 728 -3.01 26.01 -3.83
C GLY A 728 -1.75 25.13 -3.82
N ILE A 729 -1.21 24.81 -5.02
CA ILE A 729 0.04 24.05 -5.17
C ILE A 729 1.21 24.77 -4.52
N ILE A 730 1.23 26.12 -4.55
CA ILE A 730 2.26 26.91 -3.89
C ILE A 730 2.33 26.55 -2.41
N GLY A 731 1.19 26.56 -1.73
CA GLY A 731 1.13 26.20 -0.30
C GLY A 731 1.57 24.78 -0.03
N ALA A 732 1.18 23.83 -0.89
CA ALA A 732 1.60 22.44 -0.79
C ALA A 732 3.14 22.31 -0.90
N VAL A 733 3.75 22.89 -1.92
CA VAL A 733 5.21 22.83 -2.14
C VAL A 733 5.97 23.51 -1.00
N TRP A 734 5.57 24.71 -0.59
CA TRP A 734 6.21 25.41 0.52
C TRP A 734 6.01 24.69 1.86
N GLY A 735 4.86 24.01 2.05
CA GLY A 735 4.62 23.17 3.20
C GLY A 735 5.60 21.98 3.28
N HIS A 736 5.87 21.33 2.14
CA HIS A 736 6.87 20.26 2.07
C HIS A 736 8.26 20.78 2.39
N MET A 737 8.66 21.92 1.83
CA MET A 737 9.95 22.56 2.16
C MET A 737 10.09 22.88 3.65
N LEU A 738 9.02 23.40 4.27
CA LEU A 738 9.03 23.76 5.70
C LEU A 738 9.15 22.55 6.60
N MET A 739 8.58 21.43 6.17
CA MET A 739 8.57 20.16 6.92
C MET A 739 9.74 19.24 6.56
N ASP A 740 10.63 19.66 5.66
CA ASP A 740 11.76 18.86 5.14
C ASP A 740 11.30 17.52 4.56
N LEU A 741 10.29 17.57 3.69
CA LEU A 741 9.67 16.41 3.04
C LEU A 741 9.78 16.53 1.53
N ASP A 742 10.03 15.40 0.87
CA ASP A 742 9.94 15.28 -0.58
C ASP A 742 8.48 15.19 -1.05
N LEU A 743 8.24 15.59 -2.29
CA LEU A 743 6.93 15.38 -2.93
C LEU A 743 6.76 13.89 -3.26
N ALA A 744 5.58 13.35 -3.00
CA ALA A 744 5.24 11.96 -3.27
C ALA A 744 3.92 11.85 -4.05
N LEU A 745 3.59 10.65 -4.52
CA LEU A 745 2.27 10.39 -5.12
C LEU A 745 1.13 10.83 -4.19
N LEU A 746 1.28 10.58 -2.89
CA LEU A 746 0.32 11.01 -1.88
C LEU A 746 0.23 12.53 -1.74
N SER A 747 1.31 13.26 -1.99
CA SER A 747 1.26 14.74 -2.07
C SER A 747 0.36 15.20 -3.20
N LEU A 748 0.40 14.52 -4.36
CA LEU A 748 -0.49 14.81 -5.50
C LEU A 748 -1.95 14.50 -5.15
N PHE A 749 -2.23 13.42 -4.42
CA PHE A 749 -3.57 13.12 -3.92
C PHE A 749 -4.08 14.22 -2.99
N GLY A 750 -3.21 14.76 -2.13
CA GLY A 750 -3.51 15.92 -1.30
C GLY A 750 -3.83 17.16 -2.13
N ILE A 751 -3.12 17.42 -3.23
CA ILE A 751 -3.36 18.54 -4.14
C ILE A 751 -4.70 18.35 -4.89
N VAL A 752 -5.02 17.14 -5.32
CA VAL A 752 -6.31 16.82 -5.95
C VAL A 752 -7.46 17.09 -4.96
N ALA A 753 -7.35 16.63 -3.72
CA ALA A 753 -8.32 16.87 -2.66
C ALA A 753 -8.46 18.38 -2.34
N LEU A 754 -7.33 19.10 -2.29
CA LEU A 754 -7.28 20.56 -2.08
C LEU A 754 -8.10 21.31 -3.11
N SER A 755 -8.15 20.86 -4.38
CA SER A 755 -8.90 21.51 -5.44
C SER A 755 -10.39 21.64 -5.12
N GLY A 756 -10.99 20.63 -4.49
CA GLY A 756 -12.38 20.64 -4.05
C GLY A 756 -12.65 21.69 -2.96
N VAL A 757 -11.78 21.76 -1.96
CA VAL A 757 -11.92 22.68 -0.83
C VAL A 757 -11.73 24.15 -1.27
N VAL A 758 -10.74 24.42 -2.11
CA VAL A 758 -10.48 25.77 -2.67
C VAL A 758 -11.67 26.27 -3.47
N VAL A 759 -12.29 25.39 -4.25
CA VAL A 759 -13.49 25.72 -5.04
C VAL A 759 -14.68 26.02 -4.14
N ASN A 760 -14.87 25.26 -3.05
CA ASN A 760 -15.94 25.49 -2.07
C ASN A 760 -15.95 26.92 -1.53
N ASP A 761 -14.85 27.34 -0.93
CA ASP A 761 -14.75 28.69 -0.33
C ASP A 761 -14.93 29.81 -1.37
N SER A 762 -14.38 29.58 -2.58
CA SER A 762 -14.50 30.53 -3.69
C SER A 762 -15.95 30.65 -4.21
N LEU A 763 -16.69 29.52 -4.24
CA LEU A 763 -18.11 29.48 -4.65
C LEU A 763 -18.95 30.33 -3.69
N VAL A 764 -18.77 30.17 -2.38
CA VAL A 764 -19.54 30.88 -1.36
C VAL A 764 -19.24 32.37 -1.42
N LEU A 765 -18.00 32.79 -1.67
CA LEU A 765 -17.62 34.18 -1.84
C LEU A 765 -18.30 34.80 -3.06
N LEU A 766 -18.24 34.11 -4.21
CA LEU A 766 -18.82 34.62 -5.46
C LEU A 766 -20.36 34.59 -5.45
N ALA A 767 -20.97 33.59 -4.85
CA ALA A 767 -22.42 33.54 -4.67
C ALA A 767 -22.92 34.78 -3.91
N TYR A 768 -22.24 35.19 -2.84
CA TYR A 768 -22.58 36.38 -2.08
C TYR A 768 -22.31 37.68 -2.86
N TYR A 769 -21.21 37.74 -3.64
CA TYR A 769 -20.96 38.85 -4.56
C TYR A 769 -22.10 38.98 -5.58
N ASN A 770 -22.55 37.92 -6.21
CA ASN A 770 -23.65 37.91 -7.17
C ASN A 770 -24.96 38.39 -6.53
N GLN A 771 -25.24 38.02 -5.28
CA GLN A 771 -26.38 38.51 -4.52
C GLN A 771 -26.33 40.05 -4.33
N LEU A 772 -25.17 40.59 -3.89
CA LEU A 772 -25.00 42.02 -3.71
C LEU A 772 -25.17 42.82 -5.04
N VAL A 773 -24.68 42.27 -6.15
CA VAL A 773 -24.87 42.86 -7.47
C VAL A 773 -26.35 42.83 -7.89
N ALA A 774 -27.07 41.76 -7.59
CA ALA A 774 -28.51 41.66 -7.86
C ALA A 774 -29.34 42.64 -7.00
N GLU A 775 -28.87 42.97 -5.79
CA GLU A 775 -29.42 44.00 -4.91
C GLU A 775 -29.10 45.46 -5.39
N GLY A 776 -28.35 45.61 -6.51
CA GLY A 776 -28.05 46.92 -7.11
C GLY A 776 -26.78 47.59 -6.58
N ARG A 777 -25.93 46.92 -5.82
CA ARG A 777 -24.63 47.47 -5.37
C ARG A 777 -23.65 47.63 -6.54
N PRO A 778 -22.84 48.71 -6.54
CA PRO A 778 -21.79 48.87 -7.54
C PRO A 778 -20.80 47.70 -7.47
N ARG A 779 -20.44 47.12 -8.61
CA ARG A 779 -19.62 45.87 -8.70
C ARG A 779 -18.32 45.93 -7.88
N ALA A 780 -17.60 47.09 -7.97
CA ALA A 780 -16.34 47.24 -7.25
C ALA A 780 -16.54 47.28 -5.72
N GLU A 781 -17.62 47.90 -5.24
CA GLU A 781 -17.97 47.94 -3.82
C GLU A 781 -18.48 46.57 -3.35
N ALA A 782 -19.28 45.90 -4.19
CA ALA A 782 -19.78 44.54 -3.92
C ALA A 782 -18.65 43.51 -3.73
N LEU A 783 -17.54 43.62 -4.50
CA LEU A 783 -16.34 42.77 -4.31
C LEU A 783 -15.67 43.02 -2.95
N VAL A 784 -15.53 44.28 -2.53
CA VAL A 784 -14.93 44.62 -1.22
C VAL A 784 -15.84 44.20 -0.08
N GLU A 785 -17.15 44.39 -0.22
CA GLU A 785 -18.15 44.01 0.78
C GLU A 785 -18.23 42.49 0.90
N ALA A 786 -18.29 41.73 -0.22
CA ALA A 786 -18.31 40.29 -0.24
C ALA A 786 -17.06 39.69 0.42
N GLY A 787 -15.87 40.18 0.03
CA GLY A 787 -14.62 39.74 0.67
C GLY A 787 -14.61 40.03 2.18
N SER A 788 -15.09 41.19 2.60
CA SER A 788 -15.10 41.57 4.02
C SER A 788 -16.06 40.73 4.86
N GLN A 789 -17.26 40.45 4.35
CA GLN A 789 -18.30 39.67 5.05
C GLN A 789 -17.92 38.17 5.08
N ARG A 790 -17.30 37.68 4.01
CA ARG A 790 -16.88 36.28 3.91
C ARG A 790 -15.48 36.02 4.47
N PHE A 791 -14.74 37.03 4.87
CA PHE A 791 -13.40 36.87 5.46
C PHE A 791 -13.39 35.94 6.67
N ARG A 792 -14.33 36.19 7.62
CA ARG A 792 -14.41 35.41 8.84
C ARG A 792 -14.75 33.90 8.59
N PRO A 793 -15.83 33.56 7.83
CA PRO A 793 -16.13 32.17 7.49
C PRO A 793 -14.94 31.46 6.79
N ILE A 794 -14.39 32.07 5.73
CA ILE A 794 -13.28 31.48 4.95
C ILE A 794 -12.03 31.28 5.80
N LEU A 795 -11.67 32.25 6.65
CA LEU A 795 -10.54 32.08 7.57
C LEU A 795 -10.81 30.96 8.59
N LEU A 796 -12.04 30.86 9.08
CA LEU A 796 -12.44 29.84 10.05
C LEU A 796 -12.37 28.45 9.44
N THR A 797 -12.95 28.21 8.25
CA THR A 797 -12.89 26.92 7.54
C THR A 797 -11.44 26.50 7.29
N SER A 798 -10.61 27.40 6.81
CA SER A 798 -9.19 27.11 6.56
C SER A 798 -8.42 26.74 7.84
N LEU A 799 -8.67 27.47 8.94
CA LEU A 799 -8.02 27.19 10.22
C LEU A 799 -8.53 25.87 10.85
N THR A 800 -9.84 25.58 10.78
CA THR A 800 -10.39 24.34 11.31
C THR A 800 -9.85 23.13 10.55
N THR A 801 -9.75 23.23 9.23
CA THR A 801 -9.17 22.16 8.39
C THR A 801 -7.68 21.96 8.70
N PHE A 802 -6.91 23.05 8.81
CA PHE A 802 -5.50 22.97 9.17
C PHE A 802 -5.29 22.39 10.57
N PHE A 803 -6.03 22.86 11.59
CA PHE A 803 -5.91 22.35 12.95
C PHE A 803 -6.44 20.92 13.09
N GLY A 804 -7.40 20.50 12.27
CA GLY A 804 -7.85 19.11 12.20
C GLY A 804 -6.76 18.16 11.70
N LEU A 805 -5.93 18.61 10.74
CA LEU A 805 -4.81 17.87 10.18
C LEU A 805 -3.50 18.02 10.99
N LEU A 806 -3.38 19.04 11.83
CA LEU A 806 -2.14 19.38 12.53
C LEU A 806 -1.56 18.24 13.38
N PRO A 807 -2.36 17.46 14.14
CA PRO A 807 -1.83 16.33 14.88
C PRO A 807 -1.13 15.31 13.97
N MET A 808 -1.68 15.08 12.78
CA MET A 808 -1.09 14.19 11.77
C MET A 808 0.17 14.77 11.13
N ILE A 809 0.17 16.07 10.84
CA ILE A 809 1.33 16.77 10.26
C ILE A 809 2.52 16.76 11.22
N LEU A 810 2.28 16.86 12.53
CA LEU A 810 3.32 16.87 13.57
C LEU A 810 3.66 15.48 14.10
N GLU A 811 3.03 14.43 13.58
CA GLU A 811 3.28 13.06 14.01
C GLU A 811 4.70 12.63 13.64
N LYS A 812 5.40 12.02 14.63
CA LYS A 812 6.79 11.59 14.48
C LYS A 812 6.93 10.09 14.24
N SER A 813 5.84 9.33 14.40
CA SER A 813 5.90 7.89 14.21
C SER A 813 6.30 7.55 12.79
N MET A 814 7.25 6.63 12.65
CA MET A 814 7.77 6.17 11.35
C MET A 814 6.65 5.69 10.43
N GLN A 815 5.63 5.08 11.02
CA GLN A 815 4.48 4.52 10.32
C GLN A 815 3.53 5.58 9.73
N ALA A 816 3.44 6.77 10.37
CA ALA A 816 2.64 7.88 9.87
C ALA A 816 3.31 8.63 8.71
N ARG A 817 4.63 8.53 8.57
CA ARG A 817 5.41 9.24 7.53
C ARG A 817 4.90 9.02 6.12
N PHE A 818 4.31 7.87 5.86
CA PHE A 818 3.68 7.57 4.57
C PHE A 818 2.52 8.52 4.21
N LEU A 819 1.71 8.91 5.20
CA LEU A 819 0.49 9.70 5.01
C LEU A 819 0.70 11.21 5.23
N ILE A 820 1.78 11.59 5.90
CA ILE A 820 2.11 12.99 6.19
C ILE A 820 2.20 13.85 4.93
N PRO A 821 2.81 13.43 3.79
CA PRO A 821 2.88 14.24 2.60
C PRO A 821 1.51 14.70 2.06
N MET A 822 0.50 13.84 2.14
CA MET A 822 -0.87 14.19 1.76
C MET A 822 -1.48 15.23 2.71
N ALA A 823 -1.29 15.04 4.03
CA ALA A 823 -1.79 15.96 5.04
C ALA A 823 -1.11 17.35 4.95
N VAL A 824 0.20 17.39 4.65
CA VAL A 824 0.97 18.62 4.43
C VAL A 824 0.49 19.35 3.18
N SER A 825 0.32 18.63 2.05
CA SER A 825 -0.22 19.22 0.82
C SER A 825 -1.58 19.88 1.06
N LEU A 826 -2.48 19.18 1.73
CA LEU A 826 -3.83 19.66 2.00
C LEU A 826 -3.80 20.81 3.02
N GLY A 827 -3.13 20.64 4.16
CA GLY A 827 -3.12 21.62 5.25
C GLY A 827 -2.46 22.96 4.88
N PHE A 828 -1.21 22.91 4.40
CA PHE A 828 -0.52 24.13 3.97
C PHE A 828 -1.09 24.68 2.68
N GLY A 829 -1.57 23.82 1.78
CA GLY A 829 -2.27 24.21 0.57
C GLY A 829 -3.51 25.07 0.87
N ILE A 830 -4.36 24.66 1.82
CA ILE A 830 -5.54 25.40 2.24
C ILE A 830 -5.16 26.74 2.87
N LEU A 831 -4.18 26.78 3.77
CA LEU A 831 -3.73 28.02 4.40
C LEU A 831 -3.29 29.05 3.36
N PHE A 832 -2.52 28.64 2.36
CA PHE A 832 -2.09 29.52 1.29
C PHE A 832 -3.24 29.90 0.36
N ALA A 833 -4.10 28.93 0.00
CA ALA A 833 -5.25 29.17 -0.86
C ALA A 833 -6.22 30.20 -0.26
N THR A 834 -6.34 30.28 1.07
CA THR A 834 -7.16 31.30 1.76
C THR A 834 -6.78 32.72 1.33
N PHE A 835 -5.48 33.03 1.24
CA PHE A 835 -5.02 34.35 0.75
C PHE A 835 -5.39 34.56 -0.71
N ILE A 836 -5.27 33.51 -1.54
CA ILE A 836 -5.64 33.57 -2.95
C ILE A 836 -7.15 33.74 -3.13
N ILE A 837 -7.97 33.04 -2.36
CA ILE A 837 -9.43 33.15 -2.41
C ILE A 837 -9.84 34.58 -2.02
N LEU A 838 -9.30 35.09 -0.94
CA LEU A 838 -9.69 36.43 -0.43
C LEU A 838 -9.18 37.60 -1.28
N LEU A 839 -8.08 37.44 -2.01
CA LEU A 839 -7.49 38.50 -2.84
C LEU A 839 -7.57 38.20 -4.34
N GLY A 840 -7.21 37.02 -4.75
CA GLY A 840 -7.05 36.60 -6.14
C GLY A 840 -8.40 36.43 -6.85
N VAL A 841 -9.40 35.83 -6.19
CA VAL A 841 -10.73 35.62 -6.79
C VAL A 841 -11.41 36.98 -7.06
N PRO A 842 -11.45 37.96 -6.12
CA PRO A 842 -11.93 39.32 -6.42
C PRO A 842 -11.15 40.00 -7.55
N VAL A 843 -9.83 39.87 -7.59
CA VAL A 843 -8.98 40.42 -8.67
C VAL A 843 -9.31 39.74 -10.00
N GLY A 844 -9.47 38.43 -10.04
CA GLY A 844 -9.88 37.69 -11.22
C GLY A 844 -11.24 38.13 -11.76
N MET A 845 -12.22 38.36 -10.86
CA MET A 845 -13.53 38.92 -11.22
C MET A 845 -13.40 40.32 -11.83
N ARG A 846 -12.56 41.17 -11.24
CA ARG A 846 -12.32 42.52 -11.77
C ARG A 846 -11.68 42.50 -13.16
N LEU A 847 -10.75 41.57 -13.40
CA LEU A 847 -10.16 41.36 -14.73
C LEU A 847 -11.20 40.85 -15.73
N LEU A 848 -12.03 39.88 -15.33
CA LEU A 848 -13.12 39.37 -16.17
C LEU A 848 -14.08 40.45 -16.58
N GLU A 849 -14.52 41.33 -15.65
CA GLU A 849 -15.37 42.49 -15.94
C GLU A 849 -14.70 43.46 -16.94
N GLY A 850 -13.41 43.70 -16.80
CA GLY A 850 -12.62 44.51 -17.74
C GLY A 850 -12.60 43.92 -19.15
N VAL A 851 -12.40 42.61 -19.28
CA VAL A 851 -12.40 41.89 -20.56
C VAL A 851 -13.81 41.92 -21.20
N GLN A 852 -14.86 41.63 -20.42
CA GLN A 852 -16.24 41.71 -20.92
C GLN A 852 -16.62 43.13 -21.37
N GLY A 853 -16.20 44.14 -20.61
CA GLY A 853 -16.42 45.54 -21.00
C GLY A 853 -15.67 45.95 -22.26
N PHE A 854 -14.46 45.40 -22.48
CA PHE A 854 -13.71 45.63 -23.71
C PHE A 854 -14.41 45.01 -24.94
N PHE A 855 -14.85 43.75 -24.85
CA PHE A 855 -15.58 43.10 -25.94
C PHE A 855 -16.96 43.74 -26.21
N ALA A 856 -17.68 44.17 -25.16
CA ALA A 856 -18.94 44.91 -25.33
C ALA A 856 -18.74 46.22 -26.08
N ARG A 857 -17.64 46.94 -25.87
CA ARG A 857 -17.29 48.15 -26.61
C ARG A 857 -16.94 47.88 -28.07
N LEU A 858 -16.20 46.79 -28.33
CA LEU A 858 -15.88 46.37 -29.70
C LEU A 858 -17.16 46.02 -30.49
N GLY A 859 -18.06 45.22 -29.90
CA GLY A 859 -19.34 44.88 -30.54
C GLY A 859 -20.29 46.06 -30.71
N ALA A 860 -20.24 47.05 -29.81
CA ALA A 860 -21.02 48.31 -29.99
C ALA A 860 -20.44 49.26 -31.06
N GLY A 861 -19.11 49.16 -31.32
CA GLY A 861 -18.47 49.89 -32.42
C GLY A 861 -18.88 49.37 -33.81
N GLU A 862 -19.00 48.03 -33.95
CA GLU A 862 -19.41 47.42 -35.22
C GLU A 862 -20.91 47.71 -35.55
N THR A 863 -21.79 47.79 -34.54
CA THR A 863 -23.20 48.14 -34.75
C THR A 863 -23.40 49.63 -35.11
N SER A 864 -22.56 50.53 -34.57
CA SER A 864 -22.58 51.96 -34.90
C SER A 864 -22.09 52.22 -36.33
N ASP A 865 -21.08 51.52 -36.79
CA ASP A 865 -20.56 51.61 -38.17
C ASP A 865 -21.51 50.96 -39.18
N ALA A 866 -22.21 49.88 -38.81
CA ALA A 866 -23.21 49.23 -39.65
C ALA A 866 -24.52 50.09 -39.79
N GLU A 867 -24.96 50.80 -38.75
CA GLU A 867 -26.07 51.77 -38.79
C GLU A 867 -25.70 53.05 -39.57
N ALA A 868 -24.43 53.47 -39.45
CA ALA A 868 -23.95 54.65 -40.23
C ALA A 868 -23.83 54.34 -41.74
N ALA A 869 -23.52 53.05 -42.09
CA ALA A 869 -23.47 52.61 -43.50
C ALA A 869 -24.88 52.35 -44.11
N ALA A 870 -25.93 52.23 -43.31
CA ALA A 870 -27.28 51.91 -43.74
C ALA A 870 -28.20 53.11 -43.83
N ALA A 871 -27.75 54.36 -43.57
CA ALA A 871 -28.52 55.60 -43.73
C ALA A 871 -28.74 55.93 -45.23
N PRO A 872 -29.99 55.93 -45.76
CA PRO A 872 -30.22 56.22 -47.14
C PRO A 872 -29.86 57.70 -47.46
N ALA A 873 -28.99 57.84 -48.45
CA ALA A 873 -28.74 59.22 -49.03
C ALA A 873 -30.00 59.73 -49.67
N THR A 874 -30.80 60.53 -48.93
CA THR A 874 -31.81 61.39 -49.48
C THR A 874 -31.16 62.72 -49.81
N GLY A 875 -30.74 62.83 -51.07
CA GLY A 875 -30.28 64.10 -51.68
C GLY A 875 -31.14 64.44 -52.83
N SER A 876 -31.80 65.49 -52.74
CA SER A 876 -32.56 66.38 -53.66
C SER A 876 -32.35 66.17 -55.14
#